data_90fddbd81d139d09db7eb07b90cd74cc
#
_entry.id   90fddbd81d139d09db7eb07b90cd74cc
#
_cell.length_a   1.000
_cell.length_b   1.000
_cell.length_c   1.000
_cell.angle_alpha   90.00
_cell.angle_beta   90.00
_cell.angle_gamma   90.00
#
_symmetry.space_group_name_H-M   'P 1'
#
loop_
_entity.id
_entity.type
_entity.pdbx_description
1 polymer ?
#
loop_
_entity_poly.entity_id
_entity_poly.type
_entity_poly.pdbx_seq_one_letter_code
_entity_poly.pdbx_strand_id
1 'polypeptide(L)'
;MSALNLSWHSKSLDSQVALRCGAYPTCSHQTNALAFRGSESMGHSLKFPFGNSSAKTRLRNHIRPPLRVVCVDYPRPDLDNTVNFLEAALLSSSFRSSPRPAKPLNVVIAGAGLAGLSTAKYLADAGHKPILLEARDVLGGKVAAWKDDDGDWYETGLHIFCRTGSNSFVNSAASSLYNAFSNSSLLYLLFNVFLWKVFNFGDFIVDLIESLFCFLQVGAYPNVQNLFGELGINDRLQWKEHSMIFAMPNKPGEFSRFDFPEVLPAPLNGILAILKNNEMLTWPEKVKFAIGLLPAIVGGQAYVEAQDGLSVQEWMRKQDFLWLLDTDSCLEYPEGVPDRVTTEVFIAMSKALNFINPDELSMQCILIALNRFLQVEVYSEKHGSKMAFLDGNPPERLCMPIVDHIQSRGGEVKLNSRIKKIELNDDGTVKSFLLNNGDVIEGDVYVFATPVDTLKLLLPDNWKEIPYFKKLEKLVGVPVINVHIWFDRKLKNTYDHLLFSRSPLLSVYADMSLTCKEYYDPNKSMLELVFAPAEEWISRSDSEIIDATMGELAKLFPDEISADQSKAKIVKYHVVKTPRSVYKTVPDCEPCRPLQRSPIEGFYLAGDYTKQKYLASMEGAVLSGKLCAQAIVQIVTVLSSELNNDYELLVARGQGSLTEATIS
;
A
#
# COMPACT_ATOMS: atom_id res chain seq x y z
N MET A 1 40.40 26.26 40.24
CA MET A 1 41.70 25.69 39.83
C MET A 1 41.34 24.38 39.11
N SER A 2 41.55 24.13 37.91
CA SER A 2 42.39 24.60 36.82
C SER A 2 41.66 24.34 35.51
N ALA A 3 41.81 25.32 34.60
CA ALA A 3 41.31 25.29 33.24
C ALA A 3 42.15 24.32 32.36
N LEU A 4 41.50 23.66 31.44
CA LEU A 4 42.17 23.04 30.29
C LEU A 4 41.50 23.50 29.01
N ASN A 5 42.20 24.44 28.35
CA ASN A 5 41.97 24.85 26.98
C ASN A 5 42.31 23.70 26.02
N LEU A 6 41.49 23.40 25.09
CA LEU A 6 41.83 22.63 23.89
C LEU A 6 41.45 23.44 22.64
N SER A 7 42.53 23.93 21.98
CA SER A 7 42.51 24.64 20.72
C SER A 7 42.14 23.71 19.53
N TRP A 8 41.27 24.19 18.68
CA TRP A 8 40.97 23.58 17.39
C TRP A 8 42.01 24.01 16.35
N HIS A 9 42.76 23.06 15.82
CA HIS A 9 43.57 23.26 14.62
C HIS A 9 42.79 22.72 13.41
N SER A 10 42.45 23.65 12.53
CA SER A 10 42.01 23.36 11.16
C SER A 10 43.15 22.79 10.34
N LYS A 11 43.01 21.62 9.75
CA LYS A 11 43.79 21.16 8.62
C LYS A 11 42.87 20.94 7.44
N SER A 12 43.04 21.81 6.45
CA SER A 12 42.56 21.67 5.09
C SER A 12 43.26 20.48 4.42
N LEU A 13 42.46 19.60 3.82
CA LEU A 13 42.97 18.65 2.83
C LEU A 13 42.07 18.77 1.58
N ASP A 14 42.63 19.45 0.59
CA ASP A 14 42.15 19.41 -0.78
C ASP A 14 42.29 17.99 -1.33
N SER A 15 41.19 17.44 -1.81
CA SER A 15 41.20 16.38 -2.81
C SER A 15 40.02 16.57 -3.76
N GLN A 16 40.35 17.13 -4.91
CA GLN A 16 39.49 17.23 -6.08
C GLN A 16 39.16 15.83 -6.58
N VAL A 17 37.89 15.44 -6.48
CA VAL A 17 37.32 14.38 -7.30
C VAL A 17 36.23 15.00 -8.15
N ALA A 18 36.55 15.17 -9.43
CA ALA A 18 35.63 15.68 -10.43
C ALA A 18 34.59 14.62 -10.75
N LEU A 19 33.39 14.78 -10.21
CA LEU A 19 32.19 14.07 -10.67
C LEU A 19 31.58 14.87 -11.83
N ARG A 20 31.67 14.31 -13.05
CA ARG A 20 30.93 14.78 -14.21
C ARG A 20 29.43 14.55 -13.99
N CYS A 21 28.73 15.61 -13.66
CA CYS A 21 27.28 15.66 -13.79
C CYS A 21 26.93 15.84 -15.26
N GLY A 22 26.32 14.80 -15.87
CA GLY A 22 25.69 14.93 -17.17
C GLY A 22 24.41 15.76 -17.04
N ALA A 23 24.38 16.89 -17.72
CA ALA A 23 23.22 17.75 -17.80
C ALA A 23 22.10 17.08 -18.59
N TYR A 24 20.93 16.95 -17.98
CA TYR A 24 19.68 16.63 -18.67
C TYR A 24 19.10 17.91 -19.27
N PRO A 25 18.62 17.90 -20.52
CA PRO A 25 18.02 19.06 -21.12
C PRO A 25 16.65 19.35 -20.52
N THR A 26 16.45 20.57 -20.08
CA THR A 26 15.16 21.13 -19.67
C THR A 26 14.19 21.15 -20.84
N CYS A 27 13.08 20.44 -20.72
CA CYS A 27 11.96 20.48 -21.67
C CYS A 27 11.03 21.62 -21.27
N SER A 28 11.00 22.67 -22.08
CA SER A 28 10.04 23.77 -21.95
C SER A 28 8.67 23.31 -22.44
N HIS A 29 7.70 23.26 -21.55
CA HIS A 29 6.29 23.01 -21.90
C HIS A 29 5.65 24.29 -22.40
N GLN A 30 5.32 24.32 -23.68
CA GLN A 30 4.28 25.21 -24.20
C GLN A 30 2.93 24.51 -24.04
N THR A 31 2.10 25.04 -23.17
CA THR A 31 0.70 24.65 -22.99
C THR A 31 -0.15 25.25 -24.10
N ASN A 32 -0.63 24.42 -25.01
CA ASN A 32 -1.74 24.79 -25.89
C ASN A 32 -3.04 24.25 -25.30
N ALA A 33 -3.85 25.17 -24.76
CA ALA A 33 -5.21 24.92 -24.34
C ALA A 33 -6.09 24.70 -25.59
N LEU A 34 -6.72 23.53 -25.69
CA LEU A 34 -7.81 23.28 -26.64
C LEU A 34 -9.13 23.25 -25.88
N ALA A 35 -9.89 24.33 -26.07
CA ALA A 35 -11.29 24.41 -25.65
C ALA A 35 -12.17 23.59 -26.60
N PHE A 36 -12.96 22.67 -26.05
CA PHE A 36 -14.05 22.03 -26.77
C PHE A 36 -15.31 22.91 -26.69
N ARG A 37 -15.77 23.37 -27.84
CA ARG A 37 -17.16 23.76 -28.07
C ARG A 37 -17.67 22.96 -29.24
N GLY A 38 -18.72 22.18 -29.03
CA GLY A 38 -19.50 21.57 -30.09
C GLY A 38 -20.46 22.55 -30.69
N SER A 39 -20.67 22.45 -31.98
CA SER A 39 -21.97 22.60 -32.65
C SER A 39 -21.84 22.34 -34.17
N GLU A 40 -22.90 21.89 -34.67
CA GLU A 40 -23.17 21.33 -36.00
C GLU A 40 -22.97 22.28 -37.18
N SER A 41 -22.78 21.61 -38.31
CA SER A 41 -23.37 21.81 -39.64
C SER A 41 -22.65 22.65 -40.70
N MET A 42 -22.69 21.98 -41.88
CA MET A 42 -22.73 22.48 -43.26
C MET A 42 -21.46 23.04 -43.93
N GLY A 43 -21.00 22.22 -44.82
CA GLY A 43 -20.55 22.35 -46.18
C GLY A 43 -20.14 23.69 -46.78
N HIS A 44 -18.99 23.67 -47.39
CA HIS A 44 -18.81 24.03 -48.81
C HIS A 44 -17.33 23.83 -49.20
N SER A 45 -17.24 23.19 -50.37
CA SER A 45 -16.03 22.99 -51.17
C SER A 45 -15.48 24.33 -51.68
N LEU A 46 -14.15 24.49 -51.69
CA LEU A 46 -13.44 25.28 -52.69
C LEU A 46 -12.03 24.73 -52.93
N LYS A 47 -11.81 24.29 -54.15
CA LYS A 47 -10.52 23.99 -54.80
C LYS A 47 -9.79 25.32 -55.10
N PHE A 48 -8.46 25.31 -55.10
CA PHE A 48 -7.64 25.78 -56.23
C PHE A 48 -6.13 25.65 -55.94
N PRO A 49 -5.27 25.76 -56.98
CA PRO A 49 -4.24 24.77 -57.28
C PRO A 49 -2.83 25.37 -57.50
N PHE A 50 -1.89 24.46 -57.87
CA PHE A 50 -0.59 24.69 -58.52
C PHE A 50 0.55 25.43 -57.75
N GLY A 51 1.71 24.85 -57.63
CA GLY A 51 2.82 24.77 -58.55
C GLY A 51 4.16 24.45 -57.95
N ASN A 52 4.85 23.54 -58.58
CA ASN A 52 6.27 23.36 -58.82
C ASN A 52 7.33 23.18 -57.72
N SER A 53 7.81 21.98 -57.68
CA SER A 53 9.19 21.48 -57.82
C SER A 53 10.35 22.25 -57.14
N SER A 54 10.99 21.59 -56.17
CA SER A 54 12.42 21.39 -56.18
C SER A 54 12.83 20.29 -55.19
N ALA A 55 13.64 19.37 -55.66
CA ALA A 55 14.19 18.26 -54.89
C ALA A 55 15.11 18.76 -53.79
N LYS A 56 14.82 18.41 -52.55
CA LYS A 56 15.78 18.44 -51.42
C LYS A 56 15.68 17.12 -50.65
N THR A 57 16.80 16.45 -50.63
CA THR A 57 17.12 15.25 -49.89
C THR A 57 16.59 15.34 -48.44
N ARG A 58 15.57 14.54 -48.09
CA ARG A 58 15.07 14.44 -46.72
C ARG A 58 15.88 13.41 -45.95
N LEU A 59 16.67 13.88 -45.01
CA LEU A 59 17.10 13.12 -43.84
C LEU A 59 15.82 12.64 -43.13
N ARG A 60 15.60 11.34 -43.09
CA ARG A 60 14.54 10.72 -42.29
C ARG A 60 14.89 10.83 -40.81
N ASN A 61 14.40 11.88 -40.16
CA ASN A 61 14.27 11.86 -38.73
C ASN A 61 13.19 10.82 -38.36
N HIS A 62 13.57 9.75 -37.71
CA HIS A 62 12.65 8.84 -37.06
C HIS A 62 11.98 9.59 -35.90
N ILE A 63 10.86 10.25 -36.21
CA ILE A 63 9.92 10.72 -35.19
C ILE A 63 9.27 9.47 -34.63
N ARG A 64 9.58 9.11 -33.39
CA ARG A 64 8.81 8.10 -32.64
C ARG A 64 7.36 8.56 -32.64
N PRO A 65 6.39 7.69 -32.97
CA PRO A 65 4.97 8.06 -32.89
C PRO A 65 4.66 8.48 -31.44
N PRO A 66 3.80 9.50 -31.25
CA PRO A 66 3.38 9.87 -29.90
C PRO A 66 2.77 8.64 -29.23
N LEU A 67 3.12 8.39 -27.99
CA LEU A 67 2.49 7.36 -27.16
C LEU A 67 0.98 7.56 -27.23
N ARG A 68 0.30 6.68 -27.95
CA ARG A 68 -1.16 6.59 -27.92
C ARG A 68 -1.51 6.16 -26.50
N VAL A 69 -2.09 7.07 -25.73
CA VAL A 69 -2.78 6.71 -24.48
C VAL A 69 -3.93 5.80 -24.92
N VAL A 70 -3.75 4.50 -24.75
CA VAL A 70 -4.80 3.53 -25.00
C VAL A 70 -5.83 3.76 -23.90
N CYS A 71 -7.01 4.24 -24.27
CA CYS A 71 -8.16 4.24 -23.38
C CYS A 71 -8.36 2.83 -22.85
N VAL A 72 -8.37 2.69 -21.53
CA VAL A 72 -8.57 1.41 -20.88
C VAL A 72 -10.07 1.10 -20.94
N ASP A 73 -10.45 0.13 -21.76
CA ASP A 73 -11.84 -0.29 -21.97
C ASP A 73 -12.35 -1.19 -20.85
N TYR A 74 -12.44 -0.69 -19.63
CA TYR A 74 -13.09 -1.38 -18.51
C TYR A 74 -13.79 -0.38 -17.59
N PRO A 75 -14.82 -0.81 -16.83
CA PRO A 75 -15.48 0.05 -15.86
C PRO A 75 -14.47 0.62 -14.86
N ARG A 76 -14.41 1.93 -14.72
CA ARG A 76 -13.46 2.62 -13.87
C ARG A 76 -14.10 2.99 -12.56
N PRO A 77 -13.36 2.95 -11.42
CA PRO A 77 -13.82 3.55 -10.18
C PRO A 77 -13.86 5.08 -10.32
N ASP A 78 -14.63 5.75 -9.46
CA ASP A 78 -14.78 7.22 -9.48
C ASP A 78 -13.48 8.01 -9.20
N LEU A 79 -12.35 7.33 -9.02
CA LEU A 79 -11.01 7.91 -8.79
C LEU A 79 -10.08 7.83 -10.00
N ASP A 80 -10.63 7.73 -11.19
CA ASP A 80 -9.87 7.53 -12.43
C ASP A 80 -8.76 8.54 -12.70
N ASN A 81 -8.88 9.75 -12.17
CA ASN A 81 -7.99 10.86 -12.46
C ASN A 81 -6.92 11.10 -11.40
N THR A 82 -6.76 10.20 -10.41
CA THR A 82 -5.67 10.31 -9.44
C THR A 82 -4.35 9.90 -10.08
N VAL A 83 -3.25 10.59 -9.78
CA VAL A 83 -1.94 10.29 -10.36
C VAL A 83 -1.50 8.87 -10.04
N ASN A 84 -1.77 8.39 -8.82
CA ASN A 84 -1.43 7.02 -8.42
C ASN A 84 -2.28 5.98 -9.15
N PHE A 85 -3.56 6.25 -9.36
CA PHE A 85 -4.41 5.37 -10.15
C PHE A 85 -3.96 5.35 -11.61
N LEU A 86 -3.63 6.50 -12.20
CA LEU A 86 -3.08 6.57 -13.56
C LEU A 86 -1.77 5.82 -13.70
N GLU A 87 -0.85 5.94 -12.72
CA GLU A 87 0.38 5.16 -12.69
C GLU A 87 0.10 3.66 -12.63
N ALA A 88 -0.82 3.24 -11.76
CA ALA A 88 -1.25 1.85 -11.65
C ALA A 88 -1.89 1.33 -12.96
N ALA A 89 -2.71 2.14 -13.61
CA ALA A 89 -3.35 1.82 -14.87
C ALA A 89 -2.35 1.77 -16.04
N LEU A 90 -1.40 2.71 -16.09
CA LEU A 90 -0.34 2.72 -17.11
C LEU A 90 0.56 1.48 -17.00
N LEU A 91 0.98 1.14 -15.77
CA LEU A 91 1.75 -0.08 -15.53
C LEU A 91 0.98 -1.32 -15.94
N SER A 92 -0.31 -1.41 -15.61
CA SER A 92 -1.16 -2.54 -16.01
C SER A 92 -1.37 -2.60 -17.53
N SER A 93 -1.56 -1.45 -18.18
CA SER A 93 -1.76 -1.40 -19.64
C SER A 93 -0.49 -1.79 -20.39
N SER A 94 0.69 -1.53 -19.84
CA SER A 94 1.96 -1.89 -20.48
C SER A 94 2.09 -3.39 -20.72
N PHE A 95 1.57 -4.25 -19.84
CA PHE A 95 1.58 -5.70 -20.03
C PHE A 95 0.73 -6.16 -21.23
N ARG A 96 -0.43 -5.52 -21.44
CA ARG A 96 -1.32 -5.83 -22.58
C ARG A 96 -0.83 -5.28 -23.90
N SER A 97 -0.15 -4.13 -23.87
CA SER A 97 0.41 -3.46 -25.04
C SER A 97 1.81 -3.93 -25.43
N SER A 98 2.47 -4.71 -24.57
CA SER A 98 3.76 -5.33 -24.88
C SER A 98 3.64 -6.26 -26.09
N PRO A 99 4.63 -6.26 -26.99
CA PRO A 99 4.69 -7.27 -28.06
C PRO A 99 4.63 -8.66 -27.47
N ARG A 100 3.85 -9.55 -28.08
CA ARG A 100 3.81 -10.94 -27.64
C ARG A 100 5.20 -11.58 -27.82
N PRO A 101 5.71 -12.30 -26.80
CA PRO A 101 7.00 -12.95 -26.91
C PRO A 101 6.95 -14.03 -28.00
N ALA A 102 8.00 -14.14 -28.80
CA ALA A 102 8.12 -15.19 -29.82
C ALA A 102 8.08 -16.59 -29.18
N LYS A 103 8.68 -16.73 -27.99
CA LYS A 103 8.61 -17.94 -27.15
C LYS A 103 8.02 -17.55 -25.78
N PRO A 104 6.75 -17.88 -25.50
CA PRO A 104 6.18 -17.69 -24.16
C PRO A 104 6.96 -18.48 -23.11
N LEU A 105 7.31 -17.82 -21.99
CA LEU A 105 7.95 -18.48 -20.85
C LEU A 105 6.92 -19.24 -20.01
N ASN A 106 7.30 -20.42 -19.53
CA ASN A 106 6.62 -21.13 -18.44
C ASN A 106 7.15 -20.58 -17.13
N VAL A 107 6.35 -19.79 -16.41
CA VAL A 107 6.76 -19.15 -15.15
C VAL A 107 6.10 -19.87 -13.99
N VAL A 108 6.91 -20.56 -13.18
CA VAL A 108 6.42 -21.29 -11.99
C VAL A 108 6.39 -20.35 -10.80
N ILE A 109 5.22 -20.16 -10.19
CA ILE A 109 4.99 -19.21 -9.11
C ILE A 109 4.55 -19.96 -7.85
N ALA A 110 5.30 -19.80 -6.75
CA ALA A 110 5.01 -20.37 -5.45
C ALA A 110 4.16 -19.44 -4.59
N GLY A 111 2.91 -19.81 -4.29
CA GLY A 111 1.97 -19.09 -3.43
C GLY A 111 0.89 -18.33 -4.20
N ALA A 112 -0.38 -18.66 -3.92
CA ALA A 112 -1.57 -18.03 -4.50
C ALA A 112 -2.19 -16.98 -3.57
N GLY A 113 -1.37 -16.20 -2.87
CA GLY A 113 -1.75 -14.92 -2.27
C GLY A 113 -1.85 -13.82 -3.33
N LEU A 114 -2.31 -12.61 -2.96
CA LEU A 114 -2.51 -11.51 -3.91
C LEU A 114 -1.26 -11.16 -4.73
N ALA A 115 -0.07 -11.29 -4.16
CA ALA A 115 1.18 -11.06 -4.89
C ALA A 115 1.42 -12.08 -6.00
N GLY A 116 1.25 -13.38 -5.70
CA GLY A 116 1.41 -14.45 -6.70
C GLY A 116 0.30 -14.42 -7.76
N LEU A 117 -0.95 -14.22 -7.35
CA LEU A 117 -2.09 -14.05 -8.24
C LEU A 117 -1.89 -12.86 -9.19
N SER A 118 -1.43 -11.71 -8.67
CA SER A 118 -1.14 -10.53 -9.49
C SER A 118 0.03 -10.77 -10.44
N THR A 119 1.12 -11.40 -9.97
CA THR A 119 2.25 -11.77 -10.84
C THR A 119 1.76 -12.64 -12.00
N ALA A 120 1.01 -13.71 -11.70
CA ALA A 120 0.48 -14.63 -12.73
C ALA A 120 -0.45 -13.90 -13.71
N LYS A 121 -1.37 -13.06 -13.22
CA LYS A 121 -2.31 -12.29 -14.04
C LYS A 121 -1.58 -11.40 -15.03
N TYR A 122 -0.59 -10.62 -14.59
CA TYR A 122 0.12 -9.67 -15.45
C TYR A 122 1.11 -10.37 -16.40
N LEU A 123 1.69 -11.50 -16.02
CA LEU A 123 2.45 -12.35 -16.95
C LEU A 123 1.56 -12.96 -18.04
N ALA A 124 0.37 -13.43 -17.69
CA ALA A 124 -0.61 -13.92 -18.65
C ALA A 124 -1.06 -12.81 -19.62
N ASP A 125 -1.25 -11.56 -19.11
CA ASP A 125 -1.53 -10.40 -19.96
C ASP A 125 -0.38 -10.09 -20.94
N ALA A 126 0.87 -10.28 -20.52
CA ALA A 126 2.06 -10.13 -21.37
C ALA A 126 2.28 -11.31 -22.34
N GLY A 127 1.50 -12.39 -22.26
CA GLY A 127 1.56 -13.53 -23.16
C GLY A 127 2.46 -14.67 -22.71
N HIS A 128 2.87 -14.68 -21.44
CA HIS A 128 3.58 -15.80 -20.80
C HIS A 128 2.60 -16.83 -20.22
N LYS A 129 3.11 -17.99 -19.81
CA LYS A 129 2.33 -19.11 -19.25
C LYS A 129 2.66 -19.28 -17.75
N PRO A 130 1.95 -18.61 -16.84
CA PRO A 130 2.15 -18.80 -15.41
C PRO A 130 1.57 -20.14 -14.95
N ILE A 131 2.33 -20.83 -14.07
CA ILE A 131 1.92 -22.04 -13.34
C ILE A 131 1.95 -21.66 -11.86
N LEU A 132 0.80 -21.40 -11.26
CA LEU A 132 0.67 -20.95 -9.88
C LEU A 132 0.42 -22.15 -8.96
N LEU A 133 1.27 -22.30 -7.94
CA LEU A 133 1.24 -23.38 -6.96
C LEU A 133 0.82 -22.86 -5.59
N GLU A 134 -0.24 -23.40 -5.01
CA GLU A 134 -0.71 -23.07 -3.66
C GLU A 134 -0.61 -24.31 -2.76
N ALA A 135 -0.04 -24.12 -1.57
CA ALA A 135 0.18 -25.20 -0.62
C ALA A 135 -1.11 -25.71 0.05
N ARG A 136 -2.14 -24.87 0.11
CA ARG A 136 -3.45 -25.15 0.73
C ARG A 136 -4.50 -25.49 -0.32
N ASP A 137 -5.67 -25.87 0.15
CA ASP A 137 -6.88 -26.10 -0.63
C ASP A 137 -7.65 -24.81 -0.94
N VAL A 138 -7.18 -23.66 -0.45
CA VAL A 138 -7.81 -22.34 -0.55
C VAL A 138 -6.87 -21.28 -1.10
N LEU A 139 -7.40 -20.39 -1.93
CA LEU A 139 -6.71 -19.23 -2.49
C LEU A 139 -6.64 -18.07 -1.49
N GLY A 140 -5.84 -17.06 -1.83
CA GLY A 140 -5.85 -15.75 -1.18
C GLY A 140 -4.70 -15.51 -0.20
N GLY A 141 -4.05 -16.55 0.31
CA GLY A 141 -2.95 -16.38 1.26
C GLY A 141 -3.42 -15.72 2.56
N LYS A 142 -3.11 -14.45 2.76
CA LYS A 142 -3.54 -13.66 3.92
C LYS A 142 -4.99 -13.12 3.80
N VAL A 143 -5.62 -13.28 2.66
CA VAL A 143 -7.05 -12.99 2.42
C VAL A 143 -7.83 -14.28 2.16
N ALA A 144 -7.40 -15.41 2.73
CA ALA A 144 -8.09 -16.68 2.61
C ALA A 144 -9.31 -16.74 3.54
N ALA A 145 -10.29 -17.54 3.15
CA ALA A 145 -11.47 -17.87 3.96
C ALA A 145 -11.86 -19.32 3.73
N TRP A 146 -12.54 -19.92 4.69
CA TRP A 146 -13.05 -21.27 4.62
C TRP A 146 -14.54 -21.29 4.97
N LYS A 147 -15.21 -22.26 4.46
CA LYS A 147 -16.61 -22.53 4.76
C LYS A 147 -16.68 -23.63 5.81
N ASP A 148 -17.46 -23.42 6.87
CA ASP A 148 -17.71 -24.45 7.88
C ASP A 148 -18.81 -25.43 7.45
N ASP A 149 -19.08 -26.43 8.30
CA ASP A 149 -20.07 -27.47 8.03
C ASP A 149 -21.51 -26.92 7.97
N ASP A 150 -21.78 -25.78 8.62
CA ASP A 150 -23.08 -25.08 8.58
C ASP A 150 -23.22 -24.21 7.32
N GLY A 151 -22.14 -24.03 6.58
CA GLY A 151 -22.09 -23.22 5.37
C GLY A 151 -21.73 -21.76 5.60
N ASP A 152 -21.30 -21.37 6.80
CA ASP A 152 -20.84 -20.02 7.11
C ASP A 152 -19.34 -19.85 6.84
N TRP A 153 -18.97 -18.66 6.40
CA TRP A 153 -17.58 -18.33 6.11
C TRP A 153 -16.85 -17.76 7.33
N TYR A 154 -15.57 -18.11 7.47
CA TYR A 154 -14.64 -17.51 8.40
C TYR A 154 -13.30 -17.23 7.73
N GLU A 155 -12.67 -16.10 8.03
CA GLU A 155 -11.56 -15.51 7.29
C GLU A 155 -10.24 -15.50 8.06
N THR A 156 -9.13 -15.32 7.35
CA THR A 156 -7.80 -15.15 7.98
C THR A 156 -7.63 -13.81 8.67
N GLY A 157 -8.46 -12.83 8.36
CA GLY A 157 -8.38 -11.47 8.88
C GLY A 157 -9.45 -10.56 8.33
N LEU A 158 -9.75 -9.50 9.07
CA LEU A 158 -10.68 -8.46 8.70
C LEU A 158 -10.09 -7.59 7.57
N HIS A 159 -10.73 -7.56 6.41
CA HIS A 159 -10.22 -6.91 5.21
C HIS A 159 -11.02 -5.66 4.87
N ILE A 160 -10.35 -4.51 4.88
CA ILE A 160 -10.92 -3.23 4.48
C ILE A 160 -10.15 -2.63 3.30
N PHE A 161 -10.88 -1.88 2.48
CA PHE A 161 -10.34 -1.10 1.36
C PHE A 161 -10.55 0.37 1.65
N CYS A 162 -9.54 1.19 1.41
CA CYS A 162 -9.61 2.63 1.64
C CYS A 162 -9.44 3.39 0.34
N ARG A 163 -10.15 4.50 0.24
CA ARG A 163 -10.12 5.42 -0.87
C ARG A 163 -10.02 6.85 -0.34
N THR A 164 -9.11 7.65 -0.87
CA THR A 164 -9.08 9.09 -0.67
C THR A 164 -9.51 9.77 -1.96
N GLY A 165 -10.46 10.70 -1.87
CA GLY A 165 -10.92 11.50 -3.01
C GLY A 165 -10.48 12.94 -2.90
N SER A 166 -10.38 13.64 -4.02
CA SER A 166 -10.06 15.06 -4.11
C SER A 166 -11.21 15.84 -4.75
N ASN A 167 -11.33 17.11 -4.42
CA ASN A 167 -12.31 18.04 -5.00
C ASN A 167 -11.63 19.15 -5.80
N SER A 168 -12.17 19.46 -6.97
CA SER A 168 -11.82 20.65 -7.76
C SER A 168 -12.14 22.00 -7.07
N PHE A 169 -12.65 21.95 -5.85
CA PHE A 169 -13.05 23.11 -5.05
C PHE A 169 -11.87 23.85 -4.36
N VAL A 170 -10.65 23.34 -4.47
CA VAL A 170 -9.49 23.86 -3.72
C VAL A 170 -9.19 25.31 -4.06
N ASN A 171 -9.33 25.72 -5.32
CA ASN A 171 -9.07 27.11 -5.73
C ASN A 171 -10.13 28.10 -5.21
N SER A 172 -11.39 27.68 -5.02
CA SER A 172 -12.43 28.54 -4.45
C SER A 172 -12.49 28.47 -2.93
N ALA A 173 -12.20 27.30 -2.33
CA ALA A 173 -12.16 27.11 -0.89
C ALA A 173 -10.92 27.73 -0.25
N ALA A 174 -9.75 27.64 -0.89
CA ALA A 174 -8.54 28.33 -0.44
C ALA A 174 -8.73 29.85 -0.48
N SER A 175 -9.37 30.39 -1.53
CA SER A 175 -9.74 31.80 -1.60
C SER A 175 -10.79 32.18 -0.56
N SER A 176 -11.76 31.30 -0.27
CA SER A 176 -12.79 31.53 0.76
C SER A 176 -12.24 31.39 2.17
N LEU A 177 -11.34 30.44 2.43
CA LEU A 177 -10.63 30.30 3.69
C LEU A 177 -9.66 31.46 3.92
N TYR A 178 -8.90 31.87 2.91
CA TYR A 178 -8.06 33.07 2.96
C TYR A 178 -8.90 34.30 3.31
N ASN A 179 -10.05 34.52 2.68
CA ASN A 179 -10.96 35.59 2.98
C ASN A 179 -11.65 35.46 4.35
N ALA A 180 -11.94 34.26 4.83
CA ALA A 180 -12.47 34.01 6.17
C ALA A 180 -11.41 34.22 7.25
N PHE A 181 -10.15 33.83 7.00
CA PHE A 181 -9.01 34.09 7.90
C PHE A 181 -8.61 35.56 7.91
N SER A 182 -8.66 36.25 6.76
CA SER A 182 -8.36 37.67 6.68
C SER A 182 -9.41 38.56 7.35
N ASN A 183 -10.65 38.10 7.49
CA ASN A 183 -11.75 38.83 8.14
C ASN A 183 -11.89 38.56 9.65
N SER A 184 -11.10 37.62 10.22
CA SER A 184 -11.10 37.33 11.65
C SER A 184 -9.84 37.91 12.28
N SER A 185 -9.93 39.11 12.84
CA SER A 185 -8.81 39.90 13.37
C SER A 185 -7.96 39.17 14.41
N LEU A 186 -8.52 38.24 15.19
CA LEU A 186 -7.81 37.50 16.25
C LEU A 186 -7.07 36.27 15.69
N LEU A 187 -7.70 35.54 14.80
CA LEU A 187 -7.08 34.38 14.13
C LEU A 187 -6.00 34.82 13.14
N TYR A 188 -6.24 35.93 12.45
CA TYR A 188 -5.25 36.56 11.56
C TYR A 188 -4.03 37.07 12.35
N LEU A 189 -4.27 37.68 13.52
CA LEU A 189 -3.17 38.13 14.40
C LEU A 189 -2.37 36.96 14.97
N LEU A 190 -3.04 35.92 15.46
CA LEU A 190 -2.39 34.72 15.98
C LEU A 190 -1.64 33.95 14.89
N PHE A 191 -2.21 33.84 13.71
CA PHE A 191 -1.58 33.20 12.56
C PHE A 191 -0.40 34.03 12.02
N ASN A 192 -0.53 35.35 11.93
CA ASN A 192 0.58 36.21 11.51
C ASN A 192 1.68 36.35 12.57
N VAL A 193 1.36 36.37 13.86
CA VAL A 193 2.36 36.36 14.95
C VAL A 193 3.08 35.00 14.98
N PHE A 194 2.37 33.91 14.73
CA PHE A 194 2.95 32.58 14.60
C PHE A 194 3.85 32.50 13.36
N LEU A 195 3.38 32.93 12.20
CA LEU A 195 4.15 32.95 10.95
C LEU A 195 5.30 33.96 10.97
N TRP A 196 5.11 35.14 11.56
CA TRP A 196 6.15 36.17 11.66
C TRP A 196 7.27 35.77 12.62
N LYS A 197 6.96 35.07 13.72
CA LYS A 197 7.97 34.51 14.63
C LYS A 197 8.67 33.27 14.08
N VAL A 198 7.97 32.44 13.29
CA VAL A 198 8.52 31.19 12.76
C VAL A 198 9.28 31.38 11.45
N PHE A 199 8.84 32.35 10.63
CA PHE A 199 9.39 32.53 9.30
C PHE A 199 9.51 34.03 8.99
N ASN A 200 10.67 34.57 9.12
CA ASN A 200 10.99 35.93 8.64
C ASN A 200 11.00 35.98 7.08
N PHE A 201 9.99 35.36 6.40
CA PHE A 201 10.01 35.03 4.99
C PHE A 201 8.64 35.29 4.32
N GLY A 202 8.44 36.47 3.71
CA GLY A 202 7.29 36.74 2.85
C GLY A 202 7.22 35.89 1.56
N ASP A 203 8.36 35.62 0.94
CA ASP A 203 8.45 34.86 -0.32
C ASP A 203 8.37 33.34 -0.08
N PHE A 204 8.79 32.86 1.08
CA PHE A 204 8.75 31.44 1.44
C PHE A 204 7.33 30.89 1.63
N ILE A 205 6.35 31.73 1.98
CA ILE A 205 4.94 31.30 2.14
C ILE A 205 4.32 30.97 0.78
N VAL A 206 4.63 31.73 -0.27
CA VAL A 206 4.16 31.44 -1.63
C VAL A 206 4.79 30.15 -2.13
N ASP A 207 6.10 29.98 -1.95
CA ASP A 207 6.84 28.77 -2.31
C ASP A 207 6.41 27.57 -1.45
N LEU A 208 6.05 27.77 -0.17
CA LEU A 208 5.53 26.74 0.71
C LEU A 208 4.11 26.32 0.28
N ILE A 209 3.26 27.27 -0.09
CA ILE A 209 1.93 26.97 -0.62
C ILE A 209 2.05 26.28 -1.98
N GLU A 210 2.92 26.75 -2.88
CA GLU A 210 3.18 26.09 -4.16
C GLU A 210 3.87 24.72 -3.99
N SER A 211 4.80 24.58 -3.04
CA SER A 211 5.39 23.28 -2.68
C SER A 211 4.38 22.36 -2.01
N LEU A 212 3.52 22.85 -1.14
CA LEU A 212 2.38 22.10 -0.60
C LEU A 212 1.43 21.62 -1.73
N PHE A 213 1.25 22.42 -2.77
CA PHE A 213 0.48 22.03 -3.95
C PHE A 213 1.22 21.06 -4.88
N CYS A 214 2.55 21.03 -4.88
CA CYS A 214 3.34 20.17 -5.77
C CYS A 214 3.59 18.76 -5.22
N PHE A 215 3.48 18.54 -3.88
CA PHE A 215 3.77 17.25 -3.23
C PHE A 215 2.57 16.33 -2.98
N LEU A 216 1.43 16.60 -3.58
CA LEU A 216 0.13 16.06 -3.20
C LEU A 216 -0.33 14.91 -4.11
N GLN A 217 0.15 13.70 -3.88
CA GLN A 217 -0.25 12.53 -4.66
C GLN A 217 -0.20 11.23 -3.86
N VAL A 218 -1.31 10.66 -3.41
CA VAL A 218 -1.46 9.19 -3.26
C VAL A 218 -2.91 8.76 -2.93
N GLY A 219 -3.57 7.98 -3.81
CA GLY A 219 -4.74 7.17 -3.46
C GLY A 219 -4.33 5.99 -2.55
N ALA A 220 -5.19 5.57 -1.61
CA ALA A 220 -4.80 4.57 -0.61
C ALA A 220 -4.62 3.15 -1.20
N TYR A 221 -5.41 2.77 -2.22
CA TYR A 221 -5.40 1.44 -2.84
C TYR A 221 -5.51 1.48 -4.38
N PRO A 222 -4.68 2.24 -5.11
CA PRO A 222 -4.85 2.44 -6.55
C PRO A 222 -4.61 1.16 -7.37
N ASN A 223 -3.66 0.31 -6.98
CA ASN A 223 -3.36 -0.92 -7.71
C ASN A 223 -4.45 -1.97 -7.53
N VAL A 224 -5.01 -2.08 -6.34
CA VAL A 224 -6.15 -2.97 -6.05
C VAL A 224 -7.38 -2.48 -6.79
N GLN A 225 -7.71 -1.18 -6.72
CA GLN A 225 -8.85 -0.60 -7.44
C GLN A 225 -8.71 -0.75 -8.96
N ASN A 226 -7.50 -0.52 -9.48
CA ASN A 226 -7.21 -0.79 -10.89
C ASN A 226 -7.46 -2.26 -11.25
N LEU A 227 -6.99 -3.20 -10.40
CA LEU A 227 -7.21 -4.64 -10.59
C LEU A 227 -8.71 -4.99 -10.60
N PHE A 228 -9.50 -4.43 -9.67
CA PHE A 228 -10.96 -4.60 -9.67
C PHE A 228 -11.61 -4.09 -10.95
N GLY A 229 -11.17 -2.91 -11.44
CA GLY A 229 -11.62 -2.36 -12.72
C GLY A 229 -11.28 -3.26 -13.90
N GLU A 230 -10.06 -3.79 -13.96
CA GLU A 230 -9.61 -4.71 -15.02
C GLU A 230 -10.39 -6.03 -15.06
N LEU A 231 -10.85 -6.50 -13.91
CA LEU A 231 -11.63 -7.71 -13.76
C LEU A 231 -13.14 -7.48 -13.86
N GLY A 232 -13.60 -6.22 -13.89
CA GLY A 232 -15.02 -5.86 -13.93
C GLY A 232 -15.78 -6.17 -12.64
N ILE A 233 -15.11 -6.13 -11.48
CA ILE A 233 -15.67 -6.50 -10.17
C ILE A 233 -15.75 -5.33 -9.18
N ASN A 234 -15.80 -4.09 -9.65
CA ASN A 234 -15.87 -2.89 -8.80
C ASN A 234 -17.13 -2.85 -7.92
N ASP A 235 -18.23 -3.43 -8.39
CA ASP A 235 -19.52 -3.53 -7.69
C ASP A 235 -19.48 -4.41 -6.45
N ARG A 236 -18.43 -5.21 -6.27
CA ARG A 236 -18.20 -6.04 -5.08
C ARG A 236 -17.68 -5.24 -3.88
N LEU A 237 -17.27 -3.99 -4.07
CA LEU A 237 -16.83 -3.10 -3.00
C LEU A 237 -18.01 -2.28 -2.47
N GLN A 238 -18.35 -2.48 -1.19
CA GLN A 238 -19.42 -1.78 -0.50
C GLN A 238 -18.86 -0.52 0.16
N TRP A 239 -18.88 0.59 -0.59
CA TRP A 239 -18.32 1.88 -0.16
C TRP A 239 -19.18 2.56 0.90
N LYS A 240 -18.53 3.06 1.96
CA LYS A 240 -19.12 3.80 3.08
C LYS A 240 -18.32 5.07 3.36
N GLU A 241 -18.92 6.04 4.03
CA GLU A 241 -18.21 7.19 4.55
C GLU A 241 -17.08 6.74 5.49
N HIS A 242 -15.94 7.42 5.41
CA HIS A 242 -14.82 7.06 6.26
C HIS A 242 -15.03 7.62 7.67
N SER A 243 -15.16 6.73 8.62
CA SER A 243 -15.24 7.05 10.04
C SER A 243 -14.33 6.10 10.82
N MET A 244 -13.49 6.64 11.68
CA MET A 244 -12.71 5.87 12.64
C MET A 244 -13.42 5.91 13.99
N ILE A 245 -13.86 4.74 14.48
CA ILE A 245 -14.67 4.62 15.69
C ILE A 245 -13.85 3.90 16.76
N PHE A 246 -13.58 4.60 17.85
CA PHE A 246 -12.73 4.12 18.95
C PHE A 246 -13.55 3.84 20.20
N ALA A 247 -13.39 2.68 20.79
CA ALA A 247 -13.92 2.39 22.11
C ALA A 247 -13.27 3.29 23.17
N MET A 248 -14.04 3.70 24.18
CA MET A 248 -13.58 4.56 25.28
C MET A 248 -13.32 3.71 26.53
N PRO A 249 -12.05 3.28 26.82
CA PRO A 249 -11.77 2.35 27.92
C PRO A 249 -12.24 2.84 29.29
N ASN A 250 -12.24 4.17 29.50
CA ASN A 250 -12.69 4.81 30.75
C ASN A 250 -14.21 5.02 30.83
N LYS A 251 -14.91 4.70 29.75
CA LYS A 251 -16.37 4.84 29.60
C LYS A 251 -16.92 3.62 28.88
N PRO A 252 -17.06 2.48 29.55
CA PRO A 252 -17.55 1.23 28.93
C PRO A 252 -18.87 1.43 28.18
N GLY A 253 -18.95 0.95 26.94
CA GLY A 253 -20.10 1.11 26.07
C GLY A 253 -20.18 2.44 25.31
N GLU A 254 -19.28 3.40 25.55
CA GLU A 254 -19.17 4.63 24.79
C GLU A 254 -18.07 4.55 23.72
N PHE A 255 -18.28 5.25 22.59
CA PHE A 255 -17.38 5.29 21.46
C PHE A 255 -17.12 6.72 21.03
N SER A 256 -15.86 7.03 20.74
CA SER A 256 -15.44 8.30 20.15
C SER A 256 -15.24 8.15 18.65
N ARG A 257 -15.60 9.16 17.87
CA ARG A 257 -15.56 9.11 16.40
C ARG A 257 -14.69 10.22 15.83
N PHE A 258 -13.94 9.84 14.79
CA PHE A 258 -13.32 10.77 13.85
C PHE A 258 -14.01 10.57 12.50
N ASP A 259 -14.90 11.48 12.17
CA ASP A 259 -15.65 11.44 10.91
C ASP A 259 -14.91 12.29 9.87
N PHE A 260 -14.62 11.69 8.73
CA PHE A 260 -13.93 12.33 7.61
C PHE A 260 -14.97 12.76 6.57
N PRO A 261 -15.48 14.03 6.62
CA PRO A 261 -16.59 14.43 5.77
C PRO A 261 -16.22 14.37 4.29
N GLU A 262 -17.12 13.78 3.51
CA GLU A 262 -16.96 13.57 2.07
C GLU A 262 -16.86 14.88 1.28
N VAL A 263 -17.44 15.95 1.80
CA VAL A 263 -17.45 17.29 1.16
C VAL A 263 -16.11 18.01 1.23
N LEU A 264 -15.19 17.57 2.07
CA LEU A 264 -13.86 18.14 2.22
C LEU A 264 -12.78 17.21 1.67
N PRO A 265 -11.84 17.74 0.86
CA PRO A 265 -10.71 16.94 0.41
C PRO A 265 -9.73 16.66 1.54
N ALA A 266 -8.93 15.60 1.40
CA ALA A 266 -7.75 15.43 2.24
C ALA A 266 -6.75 16.59 1.93
N PRO A 267 -6.00 17.12 2.92
CA PRO A 267 -6.00 16.73 4.33
C PRO A 267 -7.07 17.44 5.18
N LEU A 268 -7.87 18.35 4.60
CA LEU A 268 -8.83 19.20 5.34
C LEU A 268 -9.88 18.37 6.09
N ASN A 269 -10.34 17.27 5.50
CA ASN A 269 -11.26 16.35 6.16
C ASN A 269 -10.64 15.71 7.40
N GLY A 270 -9.38 15.27 7.32
CA GLY A 270 -8.62 14.72 8.45
C GLY A 270 -8.36 15.76 9.54
N ILE A 271 -7.93 16.95 9.15
CA ILE A 271 -7.74 18.07 10.08
C ILE A 271 -9.05 18.40 10.80
N LEU A 272 -10.16 18.48 10.07
CA LEU A 272 -11.47 18.76 10.67
C LEU A 272 -11.92 17.63 11.59
N ALA A 273 -11.69 16.36 11.23
CA ALA A 273 -11.99 15.21 12.08
C ALA A 273 -11.24 15.31 13.42
N ILE A 274 -9.93 15.62 13.38
CA ILE A 274 -9.10 15.81 14.59
C ILE A 274 -9.60 17.02 15.41
N LEU A 275 -9.88 18.15 14.76
CA LEU A 275 -10.35 19.37 15.46
C LEU A 275 -11.70 19.17 16.14
N LYS A 276 -12.61 18.43 15.53
CA LYS A 276 -13.94 18.15 16.09
C LYS A 276 -13.91 17.17 17.26
N ASN A 277 -12.99 16.22 17.26
CA ASN A 277 -12.90 15.24 18.33
C ASN A 277 -12.25 15.86 19.58
N ASN A 278 -13.03 16.08 20.65
CA ASN A 278 -12.56 16.63 21.93
C ASN A 278 -12.52 15.58 23.04
N GLU A 279 -12.87 14.31 22.73
CA GLU A 279 -12.94 13.23 23.72
C GLU A 279 -11.59 12.53 23.87
N MET A 280 -10.87 12.33 22.77
CA MET A 280 -9.59 11.63 22.74
C MET A 280 -8.38 12.57 22.84
N LEU A 281 -8.49 13.79 22.29
CA LEU A 281 -7.40 14.75 22.23
C LEU A 281 -7.83 16.10 22.80
N THR A 282 -7.09 16.63 23.76
CA THR A 282 -7.23 18.00 24.23
C THR A 282 -6.66 19.01 23.23
N TRP A 283 -7.08 20.27 23.31
CA TRP A 283 -6.56 21.32 22.41
C TRP A 283 -5.04 21.48 22.44
N PRO A 284 -4.34 21.49 23.60
CA PRO A 284 -2.88 21.50 23.64
C PRO A 284 -2.24 20.31 22.91
N GLU A 285 -2.81 19.12 23.06
CA GLU A 285 -2.31 17.91 22.40
C GLU A 285 -2.51 17.96 20.88
N LYS A 286 -3.65 18.48 20.41
CA LYS A 286 -3.90 18.70 18.97
C LYS A 286 -2.87 19.63 18.35
N VAL A 287 -2.55 20.74 19.05
CA VAL A 287 -1.54 21.71 18.60
C VAL A 287 -0.16 21.07 18.58
N LYS A 288 0.25 20.38 19.66
CA LYS A 288 1.53 19.68 19.71
C LYS A 288 1.66 18.64 18.61
N PHE A 289 0.61 17.84 18.41
CA PHE A 289 0.58 16.84 17.37
C PHE A 289 0.70 17.44 15.95
N ALA A 290 -0.05 18.51 15.66
CA ALA A 290 0.01 19.21 14.38
C ALA A 290 1.41 19.77 14.10
N ILE A 291 2.04 20.40 15.09
CA ILE A 291 3.40 20.91 14.98
C ILE A 291 4.40 19.77 14.81
N GLY A 292 4.26 18.68 15.57
CA GLY A 292 5.13 17.50 15.45
C GLY A 292 5.09 16.84 14.06
N LEU A 293 3.96 16.89 13.37
CA LEU A 293 3.81 16.39 12.00
C LEU A 293 4.31 17.36 10.92
N LEU A 294 4.47 18.65 11.25
CA LEU A 294 4.87 19.66 10.27
C LEU A 294 6.18 19.32 9.52
N PRO A 295 7.25 18.82 10.18
CA PRO A 295 8.47 18.40 9.49
C PRO A 295 8.24 17.27 8.47
N ALA A 296 7.32 16.35 8.76
CA ALA A 296 6.97 15.27 7.83
C ALA A 296 6.18 15.79 6.62
N ILE A 297 5.35 16.79 6.81
CA ILE A 297 4.58 17.42 5.74
C ILE A 297 5.50 18.23 4.83
N VAL A 298 6.40 19.04 5.40
CA VAL A 298 7.31 19.92 4.65
C VAL A 298 8.49 19.18 4.04
N GLY A 299 9.07 18.22 4.78
CA GLY A 299 10.27 17.48 4.36
C GLY A 299 10.00 16.37 3.33
N GLY A 300 8.73 16.07 3.05
CA GLY A 300 8.32 15.11 2.02
C GLY A 300 8.90 13.70 2.22
N GLN A 301 9.08 12.99 1.11
CA GLN A 301 9.51 11.59 1.10
C GLN A 301 10.89 11.38 1.75
N ALA A 302 11.84 12.29 1.52
CA ALA A 302 13.20 12.19 2.08
C ALA A 302 13.18 12.25 3.63
N TYR A 303 12.34 13.13 4.21
CA TYR A 303 12.16 13.18 5.66
C TYR A 303 11.54 11.89 6.19
N VAL A 304 10.49 11.38 5.50
CA VAL A 304 9.80 10.14 5.89
C VAL A 304 10.78 8.96 5.90
N GLU A 305 11.60 8.82 4.87
CA GLU A 305 12.62 7.75 4.77
C GLU A 305 13.67 7.84 5.87
N ALA A 306 14.04 9.05 6.28
CA ALA A 306 15.00 9.28 7.36
C ALA A 306 14.47 8.87 8.77
N GLN A 307 13.17 8.60 8.91
CA GLN A 307 12.57 8.21 10.20
C GLN A 307 12.54 6.68 10.44
N ASP A 308 13.08 5.87 9.54
CA ASP A 308 13.06 4.39 9.69
C ASP A 308 13.77 3.88 10.96
N GLY A 309 14.81 4.58 11.41
CA GLY A 309 15.59 4.22 12.61
C GLY A 309 14.91 4.54 13.94
N LEU A 310 13.69 5.09 13.97
CA LEU A 310 12.96 5.47 15.20
C LEU A 310 11.64 4.72 15.31
N SER A 311 11.32 4.26 16.54
CA SER A 311 9.95 3.82 16.83
C SER A 311 9.00 5.02 16.93
N VAL A 312 7.69 4.76 16.79
CA VAL A 312 6.64 5.79 16.92
C VAL A 312 6.76 6.48 18.29
N GLN A 313 6.93 5.71 19.36
CA GLN A 313 7.05 6.25 20.71
C GLN A 313 8.30 7.11 20.88
N GLU A 314 9.46 6.65 20.38
CA GLU A 314 10.71 7.42 20.41
C GLU A 314 10.62 8.71 19.61
N TRP A 315 10.02 8.64 18.41
CA TRP A 315 9.83 9.81 17.58
C TRP A 315 8.93 10.84 18.26
N MET A 316 7.82 10.42 18.88
CA MET A 316 6.89 11.30 19.60
C MET A 316 7.56 12.00 20.77
N ARG A 317 8.43 11.30 21.51
CA ARG A 317 9.19 11.87 22.64
C ARG A 317 10.28 12.84 22.19
N LYS A 318 10.86 12.64 20.99
CA LYS A 318 11.91 13.50 20.42
C LYS A 318 11.38 14.78 19.76
N GLN A 319 10.07 14.95 19.64
CA GLN A 319 9.50 16.17 19.09
C GLN A 319 9.61 17.30 20.11
N ASP A 320 10.79 17.93 20.17
CA ASP A 320 11.06 19.06 21.06
C ASP A 320 10.59 20.36 20.41
N PHE A 321 9.68 21.09 21.06
CA PHE A 321 9.06 22.32 20.56
C PHE A 321 9.87 23.58 20.91
N LEU A 322 10.95 23.46 21.67
CA LEU A 322 11.71 24.61 22.18
C LEU A 322 12.39 25.43 21.08
N TRP A 323 12.74 24.81 19.95
CA TRP A 323 13.33 25.55 18.83
C TRP A 323 12.38 26.57 18.15
N LEU A 324 11.06 26.41 18.35
CA LEU A 324 10.03 27.35 17.84
C LEU A 324 9.77 28.53 18.79
N LEU A 325 10.16 28.39 20.04
CA LEU A 325 9.89 29.35 21.10
C LEU A 325 11.20 29.83 21.74
N ASP A 326 12.10 30.44 20.95
CA ASP A 326 13.33 31.07 21.44
C ASP A 326 12.99 32.17 22.47
N THR A 327 12.51 31.74 23.65
CA THR A 327 12.24 32.56 24.80
C THR A 327 12.96 31.98 25.99
N ASP A 328 13.86 32.79 26.56
CA ASP A 328 14.57 32.60 27.85
C ASP A 328 13.63 32.40 29.07
N SER A 329 12.43 31.89 28.89
CA SER A 329 11.49 31.65 29.98
C SER A 329 11.63 30.24 30.51
N CYS A 330 12.16 30.13 31.73
CA CYS A 330 12.28 28.96 32.60
C CYS A 330 10.91 28.35 33.01
N LEU A 331 10.06 28.02 32.01
CA LEU A 331 8.88 27.21 32.28
C LEU A 331 9.21 25.78 31.92
N GLU A 332 9.24 24.88 32.91
CA GLU A 332 9.27 23.43 32.71
C GLU A 332 8.00 23.00 31.93
N TYR A 333 8.04 23.06 30.59
CA TYR A 333 7.05 22.42 29.78
C TYR A 333 7.50 20.98 29.51
N PRO A 334 6.61 19.99 29.64
CA PRO A 334 6.96 18.60 29.31
C PRO A 334 7.38 18.51 27.85
N GLU A 335 8.56 17.97 27.64
CA GLU A 335 9.18 17.69 26.35
C GLU A 335 8.28 16.75 25.51
N GLY A 336 8.14 17.05 24.21
CA GLY A 336 7.51 16.17 23.22
C GLY A 336 5.97 16.09 23.26
N VAL A 337 5.45 15.16 22.43
CA VAL A 337 4.04 14.77 22.44
C VAL A 337 3.79 13.87 23.65
N PRO A 338 2.75 14.14 24.47
CA PRO A 338 2.49 13.34 25.68
C PRO A 338 2.33 11.85 25.38
N ASP A 339 2.92 10.97 26.22
CA ASP A 339 2.80 9.51 26.10
C ASP A 339 1.33 9.05 26.00
N ARG A 340 0.40 9.79 26.63
CA ARG A 340 -1.04 9.52 26.51
C ARG A 340 -1.52 9.53 25.04
N VAL A 341 -1.06 10.45 24.21
CA VAL A 341 -1.44 10.50 22.79
C VAL A 341 -0.94 9.25 22.06
N THR A 342 0.30 8.84 22.34
CA THR A 342 0.87 7.61 21.78
C THR A 342 0.07 6.37 22.20
N THR A 343 -0.27 6.27 23.48
CA THR A 343 -0.95 5.10 24.06
C THR A 343 -2.47 5.09 23.80
N GLU A 344 -3.10 6.23 23.55
CA GLU A 344 -4.54 6.28 23.35
C GLU A 344 -4.96 6.38 21.86
N VAL A 345 -4.18 7.06 21.04
CA VAL A 345 -4.50 7.23 19.61
C VAL A 345 -3.67 6.28 18.74
N PHE A 346 -2.34 6.35 18.88
CA PHE A 346 -1.45 5.60 17.99
C PHE A 346 -1.43 4.09 18.26
N ILE A 347 -1.68 3.65 19.51
CA ILE A 347 -1.75 2.21 19.82
C ILE A 347 -2.82 1.50 18.97
N ALA A 348 -3.99 2.11 18.82
CA ALA A 348 -5.06 1.52 18.04
C ALA A 348 -4.71 1.43 16.55
N MET A 349 -4.09 2.49 16.00
CA MET A 349 -3.63 2.52 14.61
C MET A 349 -2.49 1.53 14.38
N SER A 350 -1.49 1.48 15.26
CA SER A 350 -0.34 0.58 15.17
C SER A 350 -0.77 -0.88 15.15
N LYS A 351 -1.66 -1.25 16.07
CA LYS A 351 -2.20 -2.60 16.16
C LYS A 351 -3.09 -2.96 14.96
N ALA A 352 -3.90 -2.01 14.47
CA ALA A 352 -4.81 -2.25 13.35
C ALA A 352 -4.10 -2.40 12.01
N LEU A 353 -3.04 -1.62 11.78
CA LEU A 353 -2.33 -1.58 10.51
C LEU A 353 -1.11 -2.52 10.45
N ASN A 354 -0.41 -2.68 11.58
CA ASN A 354 0.87 -3.41 11.61
C ASN A 354 0.91 -4.53 12.65
N PHE A 355 -0.13 -4.71 13.46
CA PHE A 355 -0.28 -5.76 14.48
C PHE A 355 0.76 -5.74 15.62
N ILE A 356 1.44 -4.62 15.81
CA ILE A 356 2.46 -4.38 16.85
C ILE A 356 2.20 -3.08 17.61
N ASN A 357 2.86 -2.90 18.75
CA ASN A 357 2.72 -1.72 19.59
C ASN A 357 3.56 -0.53 19.05
N PRO A 358 3.23 0.73 19.46
CA PRO A 358 3.94 1.93 19.01
C PRO A 358 5.42 2.01 19.41
N ASP A 359 5.83 1.33 20.48
CA ASP A 359 7.22 1.24 20.94
C ASP A 359 8.09 0.35 20.04
N GLU A 360 7.49 -0.56 19.29
CA GLU A 360 8.16 -1.43 18.34
C GLU A 360 8.02 -0.96 16.88
N LEU A 361 6.98 -0.20 16.55
CA LEU A 361 6.64 0.18 15.18
C LEU A 361 7.54 1.29 14.67
N SER A 362 8.16 1.13 13.49
CA SER A 362 8.91 2.18 12.79
C SER A 362 8.03 3.41 12.50
N MET A 363 8.52 4.60 12.84
CA MET A 363 7.81 5.85 12.54
C MET A 363 7.67 6.09 11.04
N GLN A 364 8.63 5.66 10.23
CA GLN A 364 8.50 5.72 8.77
C GLN A 364 7.22 5.05 8.29
N CYS A 365 6.87 3.88 8.83
CA CYS A 365 5.66 3.16 8.46
C CYS A 365 4.39 3.93 8.78
N ILE A 366 4.33 4.59 9.94
CA ILE A 366 3.18 5.45 10.30
C ILE A 366 3.11 6.68 9.39
N LEU A 367 4.25 7.33 9.10
CA LEU A 367 4.27 8.49 8.22
C LEU A 367 3.84 8.12 6.78
N ILE A 368 4.25 6.96 6.26
CA ILE A 368 3.75 6.45 4.98
C ILE A 368 2.24 6.23 5.03
N ALA A 369 1.71 5.65 6.12
CA ALA A 369 0.28 5.46 6.28
C ALA A 369 -0.46 6.80 6.40
N LEU A 370 0.01 7.72 7.23
CA LEU A 370 -0.57 9.05 7.40
C LEU A 370 -0.54 9.86 6.10
N ASN A 371 0.55 9.81 5.34
CA ASN A 371 0.64 10.47 4.05
C ASN A 371 -0.48 10.02 3.09
N ARG A 372 -0.90 8.76 3.14
CA ARG A 372 -2.02 8.27 2.33
C ARG A 372 -3.37 8.89 2.71
N PHE A 373 -3.54 9.30 3.96
CA PHE A 373 -4.77 9.94 4.45
C PHE A 373 -4.70 11.46 4.41
N LEU A 374 -3.49 12.04 4.37
CA LEU A 374 -3.26 13.49 4.44
C LEU A 374 -2.98 14.12 3.07
N GLN A 375 -2.69 13.34 2.03
CA GLN A 375 -2.31 13.91 0.73
C GLN A 375 -3.55 14.29 -0.10
N VAL A 376 -3.48 15.49 -0.69
CA VAL A 376 -4.51 16.08 -1.56
C VAL A 376 -4.28 15.66 -3.01
N GLU A 377 -5.33 15.31 -3.73
CA GLU A 377 -5.30 15.13 -5.18
C GLU A 377 -6.01 16.28 -5.88
N VAL A 378 -5.30 16.95 -6.79
CA VAL A 378 -5.74 18.22 -7.41
C VAL A 378 -6.78 18.04 -8.52
N TYR A 379 -7.04 16.83 -9.01
CA TYR A 379 -7.72 16.60 -10.30
C TYR A 379 -8.96 15.70 -10.28
N SER A 380 -9.59 15.39 -9.15
CA SER A 380 -10.81 14.58 -9.16
C SER A 380 -12.04 15.38 -8.72
N GLU A 381 -13.07 15.35 -9.54
CA GLU A 381 -14.39 15.88 -9.19
C GLU A 381 -15.08 14.96 -8.17
N LYS A 382 -15.41 15.52 -7.00
CA LYS A 382 -16.32 14.95 -5.98
C LYS A 382 -15.89 13.63 -5.36
N HIS A 383 -15.46 13.63 -4.13
CA HIS A 383 -15.63 12.59 -3.10
C HIS A 383 -14.47 12.59 -2.10
N GLY A 384 -14.81 12.71 -0.82
CA GLY A 384 -13.89 12.61 0.32
C GLY A 384 -13.41 11.18 0.56
N SER A 385 -12.70 10.98 1.67
CA SER A 385 -12.22 9.67 2.09
C SER A 385 -13.37 8.68 2.26
N LYS A 386 -13.25 7.48 1.66
CA LYS A 386 -14.20 6.38 1.81
C LYS A 386 -13.50 5.10 2.27
N MET A 387 -14.22 4.25 2.94
CA MET A 387 -13.82 2.88 3.23
C MET A 387 -14.81 1.90 2.61
N ALA A 388 -14.36 0.68 2.34
CA ALA A 388 -15.25 -0.37 1.85
C ALA A 388 -14.92 -1.72 2.46
N PHE A 389 -15.95 -2.54 2.55
CA PHE A 389 -15.83 -3.98 2.75
C PHE A 389 -16.15 -4.71 1.44
N LEU A 390 -15.61 -5.90 1.28
CA LEU A 390 -16.03 -6.78 0.19
C LEU A 390 -17.48 -7.25 0.46
N ASP A 391 -18.25 -7.48 -0.58
CA ASP A 391 -19.63 -7.92 -0.47
C ASP A 391 -19.81 -9.40 -0.08
N GLY A 392 -18.71 -10.11 0.11
CA GLY A 392 -18.63 -11.51 0.50
C GLY A 392 -17.21 -12.00 0.68
N ASN A 393 -17.02 -13.30 0.78
CA ASN A 393 -15.75 -13.94 1.05
C ASN A 393 -14.68 -13.64 -0.01
N PRO A 394 -13.43 -13.31 0.41
CA PRO A 394 -12.37 -12.93 -0.55
C PRO A 394 -11.98 -14.02 -1.56
N PRO A 395 -11.95 -15.32 -1.24
CA PRO A 395 -11.67 -16.36 -2.24
C PRO A 395 -12.57 -16.28 -3.47
N GLU A 396 -13.89 -16.19 -3.31
CA GLU A 396 -14.84 -16.16 -4.44
C GLU A 396 -14.99 -14.77 -5.04
N ARG A 397 -14.95 -13.72 -4.19
CA ARG A 397 -15.21 -12.35 -4.63
C ARG A 397 -14.00 -11.68 -5.28
N LEU A 398 -12.79 -12.02 -4.85
CA LEU A 398 -11.55 -11.40 -5.33
C LEU A 398 -10.62 -12.40 -6.04
N CYS A 399 -10.32 -13.55 -5.42
CA CYS A 399 -9.28 -14.44 -5.92
C CYS A 399 -9.72 -15.23 -7.15
N MET A 400 -10.93 -15.80 -7.17
CA MET A 400 -11.44 -16.58 -8.31
C MET A 400 -11.50 -15.79 -9.61
N PRO A 401 -11.98 -14.51 -9.66
CA PRO A 401 -11.91 -13.71 -10.88
C PRO A 401 -10.49 -13.54 -11.45
N ILE A 402 -9.47 -13.48 -10.57
CA ILE A 402 -8.07 -13.43 -11.03
C ILE A 402 -7.66 -14.78 -11.62
N VAL A 403 -8.06 -15.89 -10.99
CA VAL A 403 -7.80 -17.25 -11.49
C VAL A 403 -8.46 -17.48 -12.84
N ASP A 404 -9.73 -17.12 -12.98
CA ASP A 404 -10.48 -17.22 -14.25
C ASP A 404 -9.76 -16.44 -15.37
N HIS A 405 -9.28 -15.25 -15.04
CA HIS A 405 -8.51 -14.43 -15.97
C HIS A 405 -7.19 -15.11 -16.39
N ILE A 406 -6.43 -15.68 -15.43
CA ILE A 406 -5.18 -16.41 -15.69
C ILE A 406 -5.45 -17.62 -16.59
N GLN A 407 -6.43 -18.44 -16.24
CA GLN A 407 -6.77 -19.66 -16.98
C GLN A 407 -7.29 -19.37 -18.39
N SER A 408 -8.09 -18.31 -18.55
CA SER A 408 -8.59 -17.89 -19.88
C SER A 408 -7.46 -17.51 -20.86
N ARG A 409 -6.25 -17.24 -20.34
CA ARG A 409 -5.05 -16.91 -21.10
C ARG A 409 -4.01 -18.04 -21.16
N GLY A 410 -4.40 -19.24 -20.73
CA GLY A 410 -3.57 -20.45 -20.79
C GLY A 410 -2.57 -20.60 -19.63
N GLY A 411 -2.76 -19.88 -18.52
CA GLY A 411 -2.08 -20.16 -17.26
C GLY A 411 -2.76 -21.27 -16.48
N GLU A 412 -2.06 -21.82 -15.49
CA GLU A 412 -2.52 -22.89 -14.61
C GLU A 412 -2.50 -22.48 -13.15
N VAL A 413 -3.47 -22.96 -12.35
CA VAL A 413 -3.49 -22.80 -10.89
C VAL A 413 -3.69 -24.16 -10.24
N LYS A 414 -2.78 -24.54 -9.36
CA LYS A 414 -2.75 -25.85 -8.69
C LYS A 414 -2.80 -25.64 -7.16
N LEU A 415 -3.89 -26.06 -6.54
CA LEU A 415 -4.05 -26.13 -5.09
C LEU A 415 -3.38 -27.40 -4.55
N ASN A 416 -3.21 -27.50 -3.22
CA ASN A 416 -2.59 -28.63 -2.54
C ASN A 416 -1.18 -28.97 -3.05
N SER A 417 -0.49 -27.96 -3.62
CA SER A 417 0.81 -28.10 -4.29
C SER A 417 1.93 -27.46 -3.45
N ARG A 418 2.15 -27.99 -2.24
CA ARG A 418 3.16 -27.48 -1.31
C ARG A 418 4.57 -27.80 -1.78
N ILE A 419 5.41 -26.79 -1.93
CA ILE A 419 6.82 -26.94 -2.26
C ILE A 419 7.56 -27.51 -1.03
N LYS A 420 8.30 -28.57 -1.27
CA LYS A 420 9.19 -29.23 -0.30
C LYS A 420 10.61 -28.70 -0.39
N LYS A 421 11.10 -28.46 -1.62
CA LYS A 421 12.50 -28.08 -1.87
C LYS A 421 12.63 -27.34 -3.20
N ILE A 422 13.57 -26.41 -3.25
CA ILE A 422 14.09 -25.81 -4.49
C ILE A 422 15.27 -26.65 -4.94
N GLU A 423 15.19 -27.27 -6.11
CA GLU A 423 16.29 -28.04 -6.71
C GLU A 423 17.11 -27.11 -7.61
N LEU A 424 18.43 -27.27 -7.57
CA LEU A 424 19.39 -26.45 -8.29
C LEU A 424 20.07 -27.22 -9.41
N ASN A 425 20.43 -26.49 -10.45
CA ASN A 425 21.40 -26.90 -11.46
C ASN A 425 22.84 -26.83 -10.90
N ASP A 426 23.80 -27.38 -11.61
CA ASP A 426 25.22 -27.35 -11.22
C ASP A 426 25.79 -25.93 -11.13
N ASP A 427 25.25 -24.97 -11.88
CA ASP A 427 25.61 -23.56 -11.85
C ASP A 427 24.98 -22.77 -10.69
N GLY A 428 24.11 -23.40 -9.90
CA GLY A 428 23.42 -22.82 -8.76
C GLY A 428 22.13 -22.08 -9.12
N THR A 429 21.68 -22.10 -10.37
CA THR A 429 20.35 -21.61 -10.79
C THR A 429 19.25 -22.60 -10.42
N VAL A 430 17.97 -22.19 -10.46
CA VAL A 430 16.86 -23.10 -10.15
C VAL A 430 16.64 -24.08 -11.29
N LYS A 431 16.64 -25.37 -10.97
CA LYS A 431 16.25 -26.46 -11.88
C LYS A 431 14.73 -26.68 -11.84
N SER A 432 14.19 -26.87 -10.63
CA SER A 432 12.79 -27.24 -10.46
C SER A 432 12.30 -26.97 -9.03
N PHE A 433 10.98 -27.00 -8.83
CA PHE A 433 10.37 -27.12 -7.51
C PHE A 433 9.90 -28.56 -7.28
N LEU A 434 10.44 -29.21 -6.23
CA LEU A 434 9.97 -30.50 -5.73
C LEU A 434 8.80 -30.28 -4.78
N LEU A 435 7.65 -30.90 -5.03
CA LEU A 435 6.47 -30.82 -4.18
C LEU A 435 6.48 -31.92 -3.09
N ASN A 436 5.62 -31.74 -2.06
CA ASN A 436 5.50 -32.73 -0.97
C ASN A 436 4.99 -34.12 -1.44
N ASN A 437 4.17 -34.14 -2.48
CA ASN A 437 3.64 -35.36 -3.09
C ASN A 437 4.66 -36.09 -4.01
N GLY A 438 5.84 -35.51 -4.19
CA GLY A 438 6.90 -36.04 -5.03
C GLY A 438 6.92 -35.53 -6.47
N ASP A 439 5.94 -34.73 -6.88
CA ASP A 439 5.93 -34.12 -8.21
C ASP A 439 7.05 -33.08 -8.36
N VAL A 440 7.62 -33.02 -9.56
CA VAL A 440 8.65 -32.05 -9.93
C VAL A 440 8.07 -31.09 -10.94
N ILE A 441 8.14 -29.80 -10.65
CA ILE A 441 7.61 -28.75 -11.53
C ILE A 441 8.77 -27.95 -12.10
N GLU A 442 8.93 -28.03 -13.42
CA GLU A 442 9.96 -27.32 -14.17
C GLU A 442 9.37 -26.09 -14.88
N GLY A 443 10.19 -25.07 -15.07
CA GLY A 443 9.85 -23.86 -15.79
C GLY A 443 11.07 -23.09 -16.26
N ASP A 444 10.84 -22.08 -17.10
CA ASP A 444 11.90 -21.19 -17.59
C ASP A 444 12.29 -20.14 -16.54
N VAL A 445 11.33 -19.76 -15.67
CA VAL A 445 11.48 -18.75 -14.61
C VAL A 445 10.70 -19.19 -13.37
N TYR A 446 11.24 -18.84 -12.20
CA TYR A 446 10.68 -19.20 -10.91
C TYR A 446 10.42 -17.95 -10.05
N VAL A 447 9.24 -17.86 -9.46
CA VAL A 447 8.84 -16.76 -8.56
C VAL A 447 8.45 -17.33 -7.20
N PHE A 448 8.98 -16.73 -6.14
CA PHE A 448 8.58 -17.04 -4.77
C PHE A 448 7.68 -15.93 -4.24
N ALA A 449 6.37 -16.22 -4.12
CA ALA A 449 5.33 -15.28 -3.68
C ALA A 449 4.70 -15.69 -2.34
N THR A 450 5.48 -16.38 -1.49
CA THR A 450 5.07 -16.81 -0.15
C THR A 450 5.52 -15.80 0.91
N PRO A 451 5.00 -15.89 2.16
CA PRO A 451 5.52 -15.10 3.27
C PRO A 451 7.04 -15.26 3.44
N VAL A 452 7.71 -14.19 3.88
CA VAL A 452 9.18 -14.16 3.99
C VAL A 452 9.75 -15.30 4.84
N ASP A 453 9.05 -15.68 5.92
CA ASP A 453 9.50 -16.78 6.78
C ASP A 453 9.44 -18.14 6.08
N THR A 454 8.46 -18.35 5.21
CA THR A 454 8.39 -19.56 4.38
C THR A 454 9.52 -19.60 3.36
N LEU A 455 9.83 -18.46 2.73
CA LEU A 455 10.98 -18.33 1.83
C LEU A 455 12.28 -18.70 2.56
N LYS A 456 12.55 -18.13 3.74
CA LYS A 456 13.77 -18.42 4.53
C LYS A 456 13.94 -19.90 4.84
N LEU A 457 12.85 -20.62 5.09
CA LEU A 457 12.88 -22.07 5.35
C LEU A 457 13.25 -22.90 4.12
N LEU A 458 12.89 -22.42 2.92
CA LEU A 458 13.05 -23.15 1.67
C LEU A 458 14.28 -22.72 0.86
N LEU A 459 14.94 -21.60 1.25
CA LEU A 459 16.16 -21.15 0.59
C LEU A 459 17.25 -22.21 0.67
N PRO A 460 17.92 -22.54 -0.44
CA PRO A 460 19.12 -23.39 -0.45
C PRO A 460 20.22 -22.79 0.44
N ASP A 461 20.99 -23.65 1.12
CA ASP A 461 21.98 -23.18 2.10
C ASP A 461 23.07 -22.30 1.47
N ASN A 462 23.49 -22.60 0.24
CA ASN A 462 24.46 -21.77 -0.50
C ASN A 462 23.94 -20.38 -0.87
N TRP A 463 22.61 -20.14 -0.86
CA TRP A 463 22.04 -18.81 -1.12
C TRP A 463 21.92 -17.95 0.14
N LYS A 464 21.81 -18.57 1.32
CA LYS A 464 21.60 -17.86 2.59
C LYS A 464 22.71 -16.85 2.90
N GLU A 465 23.96 -17.13 2.49
CA GLU A 465 25.10 -16.25 2.70
C GLU A 465 25.17 -15.09 1.69
N ILE A 466 24.40 -15.13 0.61
CA ILE A 466 24.34 -14.02 -0.37
C ILE A 466 23.74 -12.79 0.33
N PRO A 467 24.36 -11.61 0.26
CA PRO A 467 23.91 -10.41 0.99
C PRO A 467 22.44 -10.04 0.75
N TYR A 468 21.94 -10.32 -0.43
CA TYR A 468 20.53 -10.09 -0.79
C TYR A 468 19.58 -10.96 0.05
N PHE A 469 19.86 -12.25 0.22
CA PHE A 469 19.03 -13.16 1.01
C PHE A 469 19.31 -13.05 2.51
N LYS A 470 20.55 -12.76 2.90
CA LYS A 470 20.93 -12.58 4.31
C LYS A 470 20.15 -11.46 4.99
N LYS A 471 19.81 -10.40 4.27
CA LYS A 471 18.97 -9.31 4.77
C LYS A 471 17.57 -9.76 5.21
N LEU A 472 17.03 -10.83 4.62
CA LEU A 472 15.71 -11.35 4.94
C LEU A 472 15.60 -11.86 6.38
N GLU A 473 16.71 -12.17 7.05
CA GLU A 473 16.72 -12.61 8.45
C GLU A 473 16.11 -11.56 9.39
N LYS A 474 16.24 -10.27 9.05
CA LYS A 474 15.64 -9.16 9.81
C LYS A 474 14.13 -9.01 9.60
N LEU A 475 13.59 -9.60 8.56
CA LEU A 475 12.15 -9.56 8.25
C LEU A 475 11.48 -10.79 8.87
N VAL A 476 10.76 -10.60 9.96
CA VAL A 476 10.10 -11.69 10.71
C VAL A 476 8.59 -11.44 10.71
N GLY A 477 7.80 -12.47 10.43
CA GLY A 477 6.35 -12.37 10.44
C GLY A 477 5.80 -12.24 11.87
N VAL A 478 4.83 -11.32 12.07
CA VAL A 478 4.11 -11.18 13.35
C VAL A 478 3.00 -12.23 13.44
N PRO A 479 2.74 -12.80 14.63
CA PRO A 479 1.57 -13.63 14.85
C PRO A 479 0.31 -12.75 14.94
N VAL A 480 -0.76 -13.24 14.31
CA VAL A 480 -2.10 -12.63 14.37
C VAL A 480 -3.10 -13.73 14.61
N ILE A 481 -4.11 -13.48 15.43
CA ILE A 481 -5.25 -14.37 15.62
C ILE A 481 -6.50 -13.62 15.19
N ASN A 482 -7.28 -14.24 14.32
CA ASN A 482 -8.60 -13.77 13.94
C ASN A 482 -9.67 -14.62 14.60
N VAL A 483 -10.63 -13.99 15.25
CA VAL A 483 -11.69 -14.66 16.00
C VAL A 483 -13.04 -14.28 15.40
N HIS A 484 -13.84 -15.29 15.09
CA HIS A 484 -15.20 -15.14 14.60
C HIS A 484 -16.17 -15.65 15.66
N ILE A 485 -17.16 -14.85 16.03
CA ILE A 485 -18.16 -15.23 17.03
C ILE A 485 -19.56 -14.92 16.50
N TRP A 486 -20.42 -15.93 16.45
CA TRP A 486 -21.84 -15.79 16.16
C TRP A 486 -22.63 -15.77 17.48
N PHE A 487 -23.44 -14.72 17.66
CA PHE A 487 -24.29 -14.57 18.84
C PHE A 487 -25.73 -15.03 18.58
N ASP A 488 -26.44 -15.40 19.65
CA ASP A 488 -27.84 -15.81 19.61
C ASP A 488 -28.81 -14.65 19.31
N ARG A 489 -28.33 -13.43 19.28
CA ARG A 489 -29.10 -12.20 19.08
C ARG A 489 -28.32 -11.12 18.34
N LYS A 490 -29.04 -10.10 17.86
CA LYS A 490 -28.43 -8.89 17.32
C LYS A 490 -27.94 -7.99 18.45
N LEU A 491 -26.69 -7.55 18.38
CA LEU A 491 -26.12 -6.53 19.24
C LEU A 491 -26.51 -5.14 18.73
N LYS A 492 -26.82 -4.22 19.63
CA LYS A 492 -27.36 -2.90 19.28
C LYS A 492 -26.30 -1.84 19.03
N ASN A 493 -25.18 -1.91 19.78
CA ASN A 493 -24.13 -0.90 19.76
C ASN A 493 -22.98 -1.25 18.81
N THR A 494 -23.22 -2.15 17.85
CA THR A 494 -22.30 -2.42 16.74
C THR A 494 -22.62 -1.49 15.57
N TYR A 495 -21.57 -0.95 14.95
CA TYR A 495 -21.69 -0.07 13.80
C TYR A 495 -21.37 -0.85 12.52
N ASP A 496 -21.87 -0.38 11.39
CA ASP A 496 -21.54 -0.95 10.08
C ASP A 496 -20.15 -0.49 9.57
N HIS A 497 -19.18 -0.39 10.49
CA HIS A 497 -17.82 0.11 10.28
C HIS A 497 -16.81 -0.75 11.03
N LEU A 498 -15.51 -0.46 10.77
CA LEU A 498 -14.41 -0.96 11.59
C LEU A 498 -14.35 -0.20 12.91
N LEU A 499 -14.25 -0.95 14.01
CA LEU A 499 -14.13 -0.39 15.35
C LEU A 499 -12.75 -0.71 15.95
N PHE A 500 -12.14 0.29 16.58
CA PHE A 500 -10.85 0.19 17.26
C PHE A 500 -11.10 -0.04 18.76
N SER A 501 -10.62 -1.16 19.30
CA SER A 501 -10.97 -1.53 20.69
C SER A 501 -10.16 -0.75 21.72
N ARG A 502 -8.95 -0.31 21.39
CA ARG A 502 -7.96 0.28 22.32
C ARG A 502 -7.59 -0.62 23.50
N SER A 503 -8.00 -1.88 23.47
CA SER A 503 -7.68 -2.89 24.47
C SER A 503 -6.24 -3.39 24.31
N PRO A 504 -5.59 -3.87 25.37
CA PRO A 504 -4.31 -4.56 25.25
C PRO A 504 -4.37 -5.81 24.38
N LEU A 505 -5.52 -6.49 24.35
CA LEU A 505 -5.73 -7.78 23.70
C LEU A 505 -6.26 -7.66 22.29
N LEU A 506 -7.38 -6.94 22.11
CA LEU A 506 -8.04 -6.76 20.83
C LEU A 506 -7.52 -5.51 20.14
N SER A 507 -7.31 -5.60 18.84
CA SER A 507 -6.93 -4.48 17.99
C SER A 507 -8.18 -3.81 17.40
N VAL A 508 -8.83 -4.51 16.49
CA VAL A 508 -10.01 -4.06 15.76
C VAL A 508 -11.07 -5.15 15.71
N TYR A 509 -12.30 -4.76 15.46
CA TYR A 509 -13.41 -5.68 15.22
C TYR A 509 -14.46 -5.04 14.32
N ALA A 510 -15.30 -5.86 13.72
CA ALA A 510 -16.48 -5.43 12.97
C ALA A 510 -17.64 -6.42 13.18
N ASP A 511 -18.87 -5.93 13.12
CA ASP A 511 -20.06 -6.78 13.01
C ASP A 511 -20.28 -7.09 11.52
N MET A 512 -19.79 -8.23 11.08
CA MET A 512 -19.86 -8.66 9.69
C MET A 512 -21.30 -8.88 9.21
N SER A 513 -22.20 -9.17 10.13
CA SER A 513 -23.64 -9.24 9.83
C SER A 513 -24.29 -7.87 9.54
N LEU A 514 -23.53 -6.77 9.65
CA LEU A 514 -23.92 -5.41 9.22
C LEU A 514 -23.05 -4.92 8.07
N THR A 515 -21.74 -5.25 8.09
CA THR A 515 -20.77 -4.67 7.18
C THR A 515 -20.68 -5.40 5.85
N CYS A 516 -20.94 -6.71 5.82
CA CYS A 516 -20.80 -7.56 4.66
C CYS A 516 -22.17 -8.09 4.19
N LYS A 517 -22.45 -7.93 2.90
CA LYS A 517 -23.74 -8.30 2.32
C LYS A 517 -24.01 -9.82 2.34
N GLU A 518 -22.98 -10.63 2.11
CA GLU A 518 -23.09 -12.10 2.14
C GLU A 518 -23.36 -12.62 3.55
N TYR A 519 -22.82 -11.95 4.59
CA TYR A 519 -22.94 -12.35 5.99
C TYR A 519 -24.10 -11.65 6.72
N TYR A 520 -24.91 -10.87 6.00
CA TYR A 520 -25.99 -10.07 6.58
C TYR A 520 -27.01 -10.94 7.31
N ASP A 521 -27.23 -10.63 8.60
CA ASP A 521 -28.31 -11.20 9.41
C ASP A 521 -28.96 -10.09 10.25
N PRO A 522 -30.27 -9.82 10.07
CA PRO A 522 -30.97 -8.80 10.85
C PRO A 522 -31.23 -9.20 12.31
N ASN A 523 -31.16 -10.49 12.65
CA ASN A 523 -31.54 -11.04 13.94
C ASN A 523 -30.34 -11.41 14.82
N LYS A 524 -29.19 -11.67 14.22
CA LYS A 524 -27.99 -12.14 14.91
C LYS A 524 -26.78 -11.32 14.51
N SER A 525 -25.84 -11.16 15.43
CA SER A 525 -24.54 -10.55 15.14
C SER A 525 -23.47 -11.62 14.93
N MET A 526 -22.63 -11.37 13.94
CA MET A 526 -21.40 -12.10 13.69
C MET A 526 -20.23 -11.12 13.83
N LEU A 527 -19.49 -11.20 14.93
CA LEU A 527 -18.32 -10.39 15.15
C LEU A 527 -17.07 -11.07 14.60
N GLU A 528 -16.30 -10.32 13.83
CA GLU A 528 -14.96 -10.66 13.46
C GLU A 528 -13.99 -9.74 14.22
N LEU A 529 -13.01 -10.33 14.94
CA LEU A 529 -12.14 -9.64 15.87
C LEU A 529 -10.68 -10.04 15.64
N VAL A 530 -9.77 -9.08 15.79
CA VAL A 530 -8.32 -9.28 15.59
C VAL A 530 -7.58 -9.13 16.91
N PHE A 531 -6.88 -10.19 17.33
CA PHE A 531 -5.88 -10.13 18.40
C PHE A 531 -4.54 -9.66 17.83
N ALA A 532 -4.05 -8.57 18.36
CA ALA A 532 -2.73 -8.03 18.03
C ALA A 532 -2.23 -7.09 19.15
N PRO A 533 -0.98 -7.25 19.59
CA PRO A 533 -0.05 -8.35 19.29
C PRO A 533 -0.54 -9.70 19.80
N ALA A 534 -0.19 -10.81 19.11
CA ALA A 534 -0.67 -12.15 19.45
C ALA A 534 0.44 -13.12 19.92
N GLU A 535 1.65 -12.63 20.21
CA GLU A 535 2.81 -13.44 20.61
C GLU A 535 2.51 -14.36 21.78
N GLU A 536 1.86 -13.84 22.82
CA GLU A 536 1.52 -14.59 24.04
C GLU A 536 0.31 -15.54 23.87
N TRP A 537 -0.49 -15.32 22.82
CA TRP A 537 -1.77 -16.00 22.63
C TRP A 537 -1.73 -17.08 21.56
N ILE A 538 -0.77 -17.04 20.64
CA ILE A 538 -0.72 -17.93 19.47
C ILE A 538 -0.64 -19.43 19.86
N SER A 539 -0.03 -19.74 21.00
CA SER A 539 0.12 -21.09 21.51
C SER A 539 -1.02 -21.56 22.43
N ARG A 540 -1.93 -20.67 22.84
CA ARG A 540 -3.04 -21.00 23.73
C ARG A 540 -4.13 -21.76 23.00
N SER A 541 -4.97 -22.46 23.75
CA SER A 541 -6.14 -23.15 23.22
C SER A 541 -7.20 -22.16 22.70
N ASP A 542 -8.05 -22.63 21.80
CA ASP A 542 -9.12 -21.79 21.25
C ASP A 542 -10.11 -21.38 22.33
N SER A 543 -10.38 -22.25 23.32
CA SER A 543 -11.25 -21.92 24.46
C SER A 543 -10.69 -20.78 25.31
N GLU A 544 -9.38 -20.80 25.63
CA GLU A 544 -8.73 -19.70 26.38
C GLU A 544 -8.80 -18.37 25.61
N ILE A 545 -8.64 -18.41 24.29
CA ILE A 545 -8.76 -17.25 23.42
C ILE A 545 -10.18 -16.70 23.42
N ILE A 546 -11.19 -17.58 23.34
CA ILE A 546 -12.60 -17.18 23.38
C ILE A 546 -12.98 -16.62 24.74
N ASP A 547 -12.54 -17.23 25.85
CA ASP A 547 -12.82 -16.73 27.19
C ASP A 547 -12.23 -15.32 27.39
N ALA A 548 -10.99 -15.10 26.94
CA ALA A 548 -10.35 -13.78 26.97
C ALA A 548 -11.10 -12.78 26.07
N THR A 549 -11.55 -13.21 24.88
CA THR A 549 -12.34 -12.37 23.96
C THR A 549 -13.65 -11.94 24.61
N MET A 550 -14.38 -12.86 25.23
CA MET A 550 -15.64 -12.54 25.93
C MET A 550 -15.40 -11.60 27.11
N GLY A 551 -14.29 -11.75 27.83
CA GLY A 551 -13.88 -10.82 28.88
C GLY A 551 -13.65 -9.39 28.38
N GLU A 552 -13.06 -9.23 27.20
CA GLU A 552 -12.88 -7.92 26.55
C GLU A 552 -14.20 -7.36 25.97
N LEU A 553 -14.98 -8.20 25.30
CA LEU A 553 -16.28 -7.81 24.76
C LEU A 553 -17.26 -7.38 25.85
N ALA A 554 -17.23 -8.01 27.04
CA ALA A 554 -18.05 -7.60 28.18
C ALA A 554 -17.70 -6.19 28.68
N LYS A 555 -16.45 -5.73 28.50
CA LYS A 555 -16.04 -4.35 28.80
C LYS A 555 -16.49 -3.37 27.71
N LEU A 556 -16.47 -3.80 26.43
CA LEU A 556 -16.88 -2.98 25.30
C LEU A 556 -18.41 -2.83 25.21
N PHE A 557 -19.15 -3.90 25.54
CA PHE A 557 -20.62 -3.98 25.46
C PHE A 557 -21.22 -4.43 26.79
N PRO A 558 -21.05 -3.65 27.88
CA PRO A 558 -21.42 -4.10 29.23
C PRO A 558 -22.91 -4.40 29.40
N ASP A 559 -23.78 -3.77 28.62
CA ASP A 559 -25.22 -3.98 28.68
C ASP A 559 -25.70 -5.25 27.92
N GLU A 560 -24.94 -5.68 26.91
CA GLU A 560 -25.34 -6.71 25.96
C GLU A 560 -24.55 -8.01 26.10
N ILE A 561 -23.27 -7.93 26.50
CA ILE A 561 -22.37 -9.07 26.64
C ILE A 561 -21.91 -9.21 28.08
N SER A 562 -21.77 -10.45 28.53
CA SER A 562 -21.17 -10.81 29.82
C SER A 562 -20.19 -11.96 29.62
N ALA A 563 -19.12 -11.99 30.38
CA ALA A 563 -18.09 -13.04 30.30
C ALA A 563 -18.66 -14.45 30.57
N ASP A 564 -19.67 -14.55 31.42
CA ASP A 564 -20.35 -15.79 31.76
C ASP A 564 -21.48 -16.18 30.77
N GLN A 565 -21.63 -15.43 29.69
CA GLN A 565 -22.68 -15.63 28.68
C GLN A 565 -24.13 -15.59 29.20
N SER A 566 -24.34 -14.93 30.34
CA SER A 566 -25.70 -14.75 30.88
C SER A 566 -26.55 -13.76 30.07
N LYS A 567 -25.90 -12.92 29.22
CA LYS A 567 -26.55 -11.98 28.29
C LYS A 567 -26.58 -12.57 26.87
N ALA A 568 -25.77 -12.03 25.92
CA ALA A 568 -25.63 -12.63 24.61
C ALA A 568 -24.83 -13.94 24.70
N LYS A 569 -25.33 -15.00 24.07
CA LYS A 569 -24.71 -16.33 24.08
C LYS A 569 -23.99 -16.59 22.77
N ILE A 570 -22.84 -17.23 22.87
CA ILE A 570 -22.12 -17.74 21.70
C ILE A 570 -22.93 -18.94 21.15
N VAL A 571 -23.26 -18.85 19.85
CA VAL A 571 -23.85 -19.98 19.10
C VAL A 571 -22.73 -20.86 18.55
N LYS A 572 -21.73 -20.24 17.95
CA LYS A 572 -20.52 -20.89 17.45
C LYS A 572 -19.36 -19.89 17.34
N TYR A 573 -18.15 -20.39 17.20
CA TYR A 573 -16.97 -19.58 16.97
C TYR A 573 -15.94 -20.30 16.10
N HIS A 574 -15.05 -19.52 15.49
CA HIS A 574 -13.83 -19.98 14.84
C HIS A 574 -12.65 -19.15 15.28
N VAL A 575 -11.48 -19.78 15.48
CA VAL A 575 -10.22 -19.14 15.82
C VAL A 575 -9.18 -19.47 14.75
N VAL A 576 -8.81 -18.46 13.96
CA VAL A 576 -7.81 -18.61 12.89
C VAL A 576 -6.48 -18.08 13.38
N LYS A 577 -5.53 -18.97 13.62
CA LYS A 577 -4.17 -18.64 14.07
C LYS A 577 -3.22 -18.53 12.90
N THR A 578 -2.60 -17.35 12.73
CA THR A 578 -1.57 -17.10 11.72
C THR A 578 -0.26 -16.75 12.43
N PRO A 579 0.61 -17.74 12.70
CA PRO A 579 1.83 -17.54 13.49
C PRO A 579 2.82 -16.54 12.88
N ARG A 580 2.80 -16.38 11.56
CA ARG A 580 3.68 -15.48 10.80
C ARG A 580 2.88 -14.83 9.68
N SER A 581 2.19 -13.74 10.00
CA SER A 581 1.31 -13.04 9.07
C SER A 581 2.10 -12.03 8.21
N VAL A 582 2.01 -10.76 8.49
CA VAL A 582 2.81 -9.72 7.82
C VAL A 582 4.20 -9.63 8.44
N TYR A 583 5.19 -9.12 7.71
CA TYR A 583 6.49 -8.87 8.32
C TYR A 583 6.40 -7.73 9.36
N LYS A 584 7.14 -7.88 10.45
CA LYS A 584 7.20 -6.91 11.55
C LYS A 584 7.90 -5.64 11.08
N THR A 585 7.19 -4.53 11.08
CA THR A 585 7.65 -3.23 10.57
C THR A 585 8.37 -2.45 11.68
N VAL A 586 9.47 -3.02 12.17
CA VAL A 586 10.32 -2.41 13.20
C VAL A 586 11.31 -1.40 12.61
N PRO A 587 11.92 -0.52 13.44
CA PRO A 587 13.01 0.34 12.99
C PRO A 587 14.10 -0.41 12.23
N ASP A 588 14.68 0.23 11.20
CA ASP A 588 15.71 -0.32 10.31
C ASP A 588 15.29 -1.56 9.47
N CYS A 589 13.99 -1.82 9.32
CA CYS A 589 13.52 -2.92 8.48
C CYS A 589 13.45 -2.57 6.98
N GLU A 590 13.24 -1.31 6.61
CA GLU A 590 13.05 -0.88 5.22
C GLU A 590 14.24 -1.19 4.29
N PRO A 591 15.53 -1.00 4.69
CA PRO A 591 16.68 -1.40 3.88
C PRO A 591 16.82 -2.91 3.68
N CYS A 592 16.12 -3.70 4.50
CA CYS A 592 16.16 -5.16 4.44
C CYS A 592 15.15 -5.75 3.44
N ARG A 593 14.19 -4.97 2.97
CA ARG A 593 13.21 -5.39 1.97
C ARG A 593 13.89 -5.62 0.62
N PRO A 594 13.78 -6.83 0.04
CA PRO A 594 14.45 -7.18 -1.21
C PRO A 594 13.73 -6.57 -2.41
N LEU A 595 14.46 -6.29 -3.49
CA LEU A 595 13.86 -6.04 -4.81
C LEU A 595 13.25 -7.33 -5.35
N GLN A 596 12.35 -7.23 -6.32
CA GLN A 596 11.70 -8.40 -6.94
C GLN A 596 12.67 -9.27 -7.73
N ARG A 597 13.66 -8.68 -8.38
CA ARG A 597 14.75 -9.41 -9.06
C ARG A 597 15.80 -9.85 -8.05
N SER A 598 16.04 -11.14 -7.95
CA SER A 598 17.12 -11.68 -7.14
C SER A 598 18.46 -11.70 -7.90
N PRO A 599 19.60 -11.91 -7.22
CA PRO A 599 20.90 -12.12 -7.88
C PRO A 599 21.02 -13.49 -8.56
N ILE A 600 20.06 -14.40 -8.36
CA ILE A 600 20.01 -15.70 -9.03
C ILE A 600 19.23 -15.54 -10.32
N GLU A 601 19.86 -15.92 -11.43
CA GLU A 601 19.23 -15.88 -12.74
C GLU A 601 17.96 -16.73 -12.78
N GLY A 602 16.90 -16.20 -13.37
CA GLY A 602 15.60 -16.90 -13.46
C GLY A 602 14.82 -16.99 -12.14
N PHE A 603 15.30 -16.40 -11.01
CA PHE A 603 14.63 -16.47 -9.72
C PHE A 603 14.20 -15.09 -9.22
N TYR A 604 12.92 -14.93 -8.90
CA TYR A 604 12.29 -13.66 -8.51
C TYR A 604 11.49 -13.81 -7.22
N LEU A 605 11.28 -12.67 -6.54
CA LEU A 605 10.47 -12.58 -5.33
C LEU A 605 9.26 -11.67 -5.56
N ALA A 606 8.12 -12.05 -5.03
CA ALA A 606 6.94 -11.22 -4.91
C ALA A 606 6.35 -11.36 -3.50
N GLY A 607 5.72 -10.32 -3.00
CA GLY A 607 5.13 -10.29 -1.66
C GLY A 607 5.12 -8.88 -1.10
N ASP A 608 4.25 -8.63 -0.13
CA ASP A 608 4.15 -7.36 0.58
C ASP A 608 5.46 -6.93 1.25
N TYR A 609 6.32 -7.88 1.60
CA TYR A 609 7.64 -7.67 2.20
C TYR A 609 8.72 -7.21 1.19
N THR A 610 8.51 -7.34 -0.12
CA THR A 610 9.49 -6.87 -1.12
C THR A 610 9.44 -5.34 -1.25
N LYS A 611 10.51 -4.73 -1.77
CA LYS A 611 10.61 -3.27 -1.89
C LYS A 611 9.55 -2.74 -2.85
N GLN A 612 8.68 -1.92 -2.35
CA GLN A 612 7.64 -1.17 -3.08
C GLN A 612 7.17 -0.01 -2.20
N LYS A 613 6.43 0.95 -2.75
CA LYS A 613 6.08 2.20 -2.07
C LYS A 613 4.97 2.09 -1.00
N TYR A 614 4.32 0.94 -0.86
CA TYR A 614 3.31 0.67 0.17
C TYR A 614 3.87 -0.25 1.25
N LEU A 615 3.19 -0.31 2.39
CA LEU A 615 3.56 -1.20 3.49
C LEU A 615 3.06 -2.63 3.27
N ALA A 616 3.22 -3.48 4.30
CA ALA A 616 2.61 -4.80 4.38
C ALA A 616 1.07 -4.69 4.29
N SER A 617 0.52 -4.78 3.09
CA SER A 617 -0.89 -4.58 2.80
C SER A 617 -1.31 -5.30 1.53
N MET A 618 -2.61 -5.41 1.28
CA MET A 618 -3.14 -5.90 0.00
C MET A 618 -2.63 -5.09 -1.18
N GLU A 619 -2.57 -3.77 -1.03
CA GLU A 619 -2.04 -2.85 -2.05
C GLU A 619 -0.56 -3.13 -2.35
N GLY A 620 0.26 -3.26 -1.30
CA GLY A 620 1.68 -3.62 -1.44
C GLY A 620 1.88 -4.98 -2.09
N ALA A 621 1.02 -5.96 -1.79
CA ALA A 621 1.08 -7.28 -2.40
C ALA A 621 0.76 -7.24 -3.91
N VAL A 622 -0.29 -6.52 -4.32
CA VAL A 622 -0.67 -6.36 -5.74
C VAL A 622 0.41 -5.62 -6.51
N LEU A 623 0.93 -4.50 -5.96
CA LEU A 623 2.01 -3.74 -6.60
C LEU A 623 3.29 -4.58 -6.72
N SER A 624 3.66 -5.33 -5.67
CA SER A 624 4.81 -6.23 -5.72
C SER A 624 4.68 -7.26 -6.84
N GLY A 625 3.48 -7.83 -7.02
CA GLY A 625 3.20 -8.75 -8.13
C GLY A 625 3.35 -8.11 -9.51
N LYS A 626 2.88 -6.87 -9.70
CA LYS A 626 3.08 -6.10 -10.93
C LYS A 626 4.56 -5.84 -11.20
N LEU A 627 5.31 -5.40 -10.19
CA LEU A 627 6.75 -5.13 -10.32
C LEU A 627 7.56 -6.39 -10.62
N CYS A 628 7.17 -7.53 -10.03
CA CYS A 628 7.78 -8.83 -10.34
C CYS A 628 7.53 -9.22 -11.80
N ALA A 629 6.29 -9.14 -12.26
CA ALA A 629 5.95 -9.41 -13.67
C ALA A 629 6.70 -8.46 -14.62
N GLN A 630 6.78 -7.17 -14.29
CA GLN A 630 7.53 -6.19 -15.07
C GLN A 630 9.04 -6.55 -15.17
N ALA A 631 9.66 -6.95 -14.06
CA ALA A 631 11.07 -7.34 -14.04
C ALA A 631 11.33 -8.55 -14.94
N ILE A 632 10.41 -9.51 -15.02
CA ILE A 632 10.51 -10.69 -15.90
C ILE A 632 10.35 -10.27 -17.36
N VAL A 633 9.31 -9.49 -17.70
CA VAL A 633 9.02 -9.06 -19.08
C VAL A 633 10.12 -8.18 -19.66
N GLN A 634 10.70 -7.26 -18.86
CA GLN A 634 11.77 -6.38 -19.31
C GLN A 634 13.04 -7.14 -19.70
N ILE A 635 13.40 -8.19 -18.97
CA ILE A 635 14.59 -9.02 -19.27
C ILE A 635 14.39 -9.76 -20.59
N VAL A 636 13.21 -10.33 -20.82
CA VAL A 636 12.90 -11.00 -22.08
C VAL A 636 13.03 -10.06 -23.28
N THR A 637 12.60 -8.80 -23.12
CA THR A 637 12.71 -7.79 -24.18
C THR A 637 14.15 -7.42 -24.46
N VAL A 638 15.00 -7.29 -23.45
CA VAL A 638 16.44 -6.98 -23.60
C VAL A 638 17.16 -8.13 -24.31
N LEU A 639 16.97 -9.36 -23.82
CA LEU A 639 17.58 -10.55 -24.42
C LEU A 639 17.16 -10.75 -25.88
N SER A 640 15.89 -10.52 -26.20
CA SER A 640 15.44 -10.64 -27.60
C SER A 640 15.99 -9.55 -28.50
N SER A 641 16.22 -8.34 -28.01
CA SER A 641 16.84 -7.25 -28.76
C SER A 641 18.36 -7.46 -28.98
N GLU A 642 19.04 -8.01 -28.01
CA GLU A 642 20.45 -8.39 -28.13
C GLU A 642 20.65 -9.51 -29.17
N LEU A 643 19.82 -10.57 -29.10
CA LEU A 643 19.84 -11.66 -30.08
C LEU A 643 19.53 -11.19 -31.49
N ASN A 644 18.57 -10.26 -31.67
CA ASN A 644 18.28 -9.69 -32.98
C ASN A 644 19.43 -8.81 -33.50
N ASN A 645 20.08 -8.02 -32.64
CA ASN A 645 21.24 -7.23 -33.02
C ASN A 645 22.43 -8.10 -33.39
N ASP A 646 22.69 -9.19 -32.67
CA ASP A 646 23.74 -10.15 -33.00
C ASP A 646 23.45 -10.88 -34.32
N TYR A 647 22.18 -11.23 -34.57
CA TYR A 647 21.75 -11.83 -35.84
C TYR A 647 21.93 -10.86 -37.00
N GLU A 648 21.52 -9.60 -36.87
CA GLU A 648 21.73 -8.57 -37.91
C GLU A 648 23.22 -8.30 -38.16
N LEU A 649 24.04 -8.33 -37.11
CA LEU A 649 25.50 -8.19 -37.21
C LEU A 649 26.15 -9.39 -37.90
N LEU A 650 25.67 -10.61 -37.68
CA LEU A 650 26.11 -11.84 -38.35
C LEU A 650 25.71 -11.84 -39.82
N VAL A 651 24.47 -11.42 -40.12
CA VAL A 651 23.98 -11.28 -41.51
C VAL A 651 24.76 -10.21 -42.25
N ALA A 652 25.05 -9.06 -41.62
CA ALA A 652 25.82 -7.97 -42.19
C ALA A 652 27.29 -8.33 -42.45
N ARG A 653 27.84 -9.32 -41.72
CA ARG A 653 29.20 -9.84 -41.91
C ARG A 653 29.28 -10.97 -42.95
N GLY A 654 28.16 -11.31 -43.63
CA GLY A 654 28.14 -12.34 -44.69
C GLY A 654 28.36 -13.77 -44.18
N GLN A 655 28.17 -14.03 -42.89
CA GLN A 655 28.23 -15.37 -42.27
C GLN A 655 26.85 -16.01 -42.09
N GLY A 656 25.86 -15.54 -42.86
CA GLY A 656 24.48 -15.94 -42.69
C GLY A 656 24.07 -17.12 -43.55
N SER A 657 24.17 -18.31 -43.00
CA SER A 657 23.21 -19.39 -43.20
C SER A 657 23.34 -20.35 -42.04
N LEU A 658 22.71 -19.96 -40.94
CA LEU A 658 22.38 -20.92 -39.87
C LEU A 658 21.06 -21.59 -40.29
N THR A 659 21.14 -22.79 -40.81
CA THR A 659 20.01 -23.69 -40.95
C THR A 659 19.41 -23.98 -39.60
N GLU A 660 18.07 -24.12 -39.52
CA GLU A 660 17.19 -24.36 -38.40
C GLU A 660 17.56 -25.55 -37.44
N ALA A 661 18.78 -26.05 -37.49
CA ALA A 661 19.17 -27.33 -36.86
C ALA A 661 20.01 -27.19 -35.57
N THR A 662 20.14 -26.00 -34.96
CA THR A 662 20.95 -25.88 -33.74
C THR A 662 20.30 -24.92 -32.70
N ILE A 663 19.02 -25.13 -32.41
CA ILE A 663 18.39 -24.66 -31.18
C ILE A 663 17.55 -25.84 -30.66
N SER A 664 18.18 -26.75 -29.93
CA SER A 664 17.53 -27.73 -29.07
C SER A 664 17.76 -27.34 -27.63
#